data_2ee09f4f1acbe170a1fb0cc0b1bac3b1
#
_entry.id   2ee09f4f1acbe170a1fb0cc0b1bac3b1
#
_cell.length_a   1.000
_cell.length_b   1.000
_cell.length_c   1.000
_cell.angle_alpha   90.00
_cell.angle_beta   90.00
_cell.angle_gamma   90.00
#
_symmetry.space_group_name_H-M   'P 1'
#
loop_
_entity.id
_entity.type
_entity.pdbx_description
1 polymer ?
#
loop_
_entity_poly.entity_id
_entity_poly.type
_entity_poly.pdbx_seq_one_letter_code
_entity_poly.pdbx_strand_id
1 'polypeptide(L)'
;MAVSKNVKLPHLFYGGDYNPEQWPEEVWHEDMRLMKQAGVNIVSVGIFSWSLLQPSPEAYDFAWMDRLMDLLAENGIYADLATATASPPAWLAKLHPESLPVDENGARYMQGSRQHYCPNSAAFREYGQALVRKLAERYKDHPALAMWHINNEYGCHISRCYCEACTEKFREWLQRRYGTIEELNSRWGTNFWSQKYYDWSEIGLPGKTPTYANPGQQLDYSRFMSDSLLDAYLGEYRVLREITPNLPIMTNLMGAFKPLDEFEWAKHMDVVTWDSYPEPTAGIPVLAAMQHDLMRSLKGGDPFILMEQVTSQVNWRLQNPVKRPGIMRLWSYQAVARGGDGVMFFQWRQSRAGAEKFHGAMVSHTGDENSRVYREVRQLGNELKRLDAIVDSRVEAEAAIVFDWHNWWALELDSKPSRDVHYIEQVKQYYKPLFEANIGVDFVPPSADLSKYKLVIAPALYMVKPGEADNLETYVRQGGTLLLTFFSGIVDENDRIHLGGYPAPFRSLLGLTVEEFDPMLPGQTNGLTAAENSGAGGVYRCDLWADVIRLEGAEALASFTGDFFAGSPAVTRHRFGQGCAYYVGTQPEEAFTARLLGSIAEEVGLKAPLQAPPGVEVTVRAKDGNRYVFVLNHLQETAEIRLPAGEHPELIRGVKVQDVLKLEPNGAAIIRI
;
A
#
# COMPACT_ATOMS: atom_id res chain seq x y z
N MET A 1 -18.33 -8.82 -14.61
CA MET A 1 -17.88 -7.42 -14.69
C MET A 1 -18.34 -6.74 -13.42
N ALA A 2 -17.42 -6.50 -12.47
CA ALA A 2 -17.74 -5.70 -11.30
C ALA A 2 -17.78 -4.23 -11.74
N VAL A 3 -18.94 -3.61 -11.67
CA VAL A 3 -19.07 -2.17 -11.82
C VAL A 3 -18.54 -1.57 -10.53
N SER A 4 -17.33 -1.02 -10.57
CA SER A 4 -16.81 -0.17 -9.50
C SER A 4 -17.80 0.97 -9.30
N LYS A 5 -18.60 0.89 -8.24
CA LYS A 5 -19.44 2.02 -7.83
C LYS A 5 -18.52 2.98 -7.08
N ASN A 6 -18.39 4.21 -7.56
CA ASN A 6 -17.80 5.30 -6.76
C ASN A 6 -18.71 5.52 -5.55
N VAL A 7 -18.33 4.97 -4.42
CA VAL A 7 -19.09 5.14 -3.19
C VAL A 7 -18.73 6.49 -2.60
N LYS A 8 -19.73 7.39 -2.60
CA LYS A 8 -19.60 8.68 -1.92
C LYS A 8 -19.89 8.49 -0.43
N LEU A 9 -18.90 8.75 0.39
CA LEU A 9 -19.10 8.78 1.84
C LEU A 9 -19.91 10.02 2.22
N PRO A 10 -20.88 9.93 3.15
CA PRO A 10 -21.69 11.08 3.55
C PRO A 10 -20.89 12.10 4.36
N HIS A 11 -19.87 11.68 5.08
CA HIS A 11 -19.04 12.45 5.99
C HIS A 11 -17.59 11.96 5.92
N LEU A 12 -16.68 12.73 6.49
CA LEU A 12 -15.36 12.25 6.83
C LEU A 12 -15.48 11.26 7.99
N PHE A 13 -15.15 9.98 7.77
CA PHE A 13 -15.31 8.95 8.78
C PHE A 13 -14.25 9.05 9.87
N TYR A 14 -14.69 8.91 11.13
CA TYR A 14 -13.83 8.94 12.31
C TYR A 14 -14.28 7.92 13.35
N GLY A 15 -13.39 7.04 13.76
CA GLY A 15 -13.69 6.01 14.74
C GLY A 15 -12.58 4.97 14.87
N GLY A 16 -12.95 3.72 15.01
CA GLY A 16 -11.98 2.61 15.09
C GLY A 16 -12.65 1.27 15.35
N ASP A 17 -11.82 0.24 15.45
CA ASP A 17 -12.25 -1.10 15.76
C ASP A 17 -12.85 -1.13 17.17
N TYR A 18 -14.07 -1.62 17.27
CA TYR A 18 -14.78 -1.74 18.49
C TYR A 18 -15.04 -3.21 18.82
N ASN A 19 -14.48 -3.67 19.93
CA ASN A 19 -14.57 -5.06 20.40
C ASN A 19 -15.38 -5.12 21.70
N PRO A 20 -16.71 -4.80 21.68
CA PRO A 20 -17.55 -4.75 22.88
C PRO A 20 -17.73 -6.12 23.52
N GLU A 21 -17.57 -7.21 22.76
CA GLU A 21 -17.63 -8.60 23.24
C GLU A 21 -16.57 -8.93 24.31
N GLN A 22 -15.53 -8.10 24.44
CA GLN A 22 -14.51 -8.22 25.48
C GLN A 22 -14.93 -7.59 26.82
N TRP A 23 -16.07 -6.90 26.85
CA TRP A 23 -16.54 -6.09 27.98
C TRP A 23 -18.00 -6.39 28.35
N PRO A 24 -18.40 -6.24 29.63
CA PRO A 24 -19.80 -6.33 29.99
C PRO A 24 -20.62 -5.17 29.40
N GLU A 25 -21.90 -5.40 29.14
CA GLU A 25 -22.79 -4.46 28.42
C GLU A 25 -22.92 -3.06 29.09
N GLU A 26 -22.71 -2.98 30.39
CA GLU A 26 -22.72 -1.69 31.11
C GLU A 26 -21.61 -0.76 30.60
N VAL A 27 -20.49 -1.32 30.13
CA VAL A 27 -19.38 -0.55 29.52
C VAL A 27 -19.79 -0.01 28.17
N TRP A 28 -20.64 -0.71 27.40
CA TRP A 28 -21.06 -0.26 26.07
C TRP A 28 -21.78 1.10 26.11
N HIS A 29 -22.62 1.32 27.12
CA HIS A 29 -23.32 2.61 27.30
C HIS A 29 -22.34 3.76 27.61
N GLU A 30 -21.31 3.49 28.40
CA GLU A 30 -20.24 4.47 28.65
C GLU A 30 -19.40 4.70 27.38
N ASP A 31 -19.17 3.65 26.58
CA ASP A 31 -18.48 3.79 25.29
C ASP A 31 -19.28 4.67 24.33
N MET A 32 -20.59 4.53 24.24
CA MET A 32 -21.42 5.43 23.41
C MET A 32 -21.31 6.90 23.87
N ARG A 33 -21.30 7.15 25.19
CA ARG A 33 -21.10 8.50 25.73
C ARG A 33 -19.74 9.08 25.31
N LEU A 34 -18.69 8.30 25.47
CA LEU A 34 -17.32 8.69 25.12
C LEU A 34 -17.16 8.85 23.60
N MET A 35 -17.70 7.96 22.78
CA MET A 35 -17.67 8.05 21.32
C MET A 35 -18.31 9.36 20.82
N LYS A 36 -19.50 9.70 21.34
CA LYS A 36 -20.19 10.95 20.99
C LYS A 36 -19.36 12.18 21.39
N GLN A 37 -18.78 12.16 22.58
CA GLN A 37 -17.90 13.25 23.06
C GLN A 37 -16.65 13.39 22.20
N ALA A 38 -16.08 12.27 21.74
CA ALA A 38 -14.91 12.23 20.87
C ALA A 38 -15.21 12.56 19.41
N GLY A 39 -16.48 12.59 19.01
CA GLY A 39 -16.84 12.85 17.62
C GLY A 39 -16.82 11.64 16.71
N VAL A 40 -16.77 10.46 17.27
CA VAL A 40 -16.86 9.20 16.53
C VAL A 40 -18.19 9.10 15.81
N ASN A 41 -18.16 8.73 14.53
CA ASN A 41 -19.36 8.55 13.70
C ASN A 41 -19.47 7.17 13.07
N ILE A 42 -18.40 6.35 13.13
CA ILE A 42 -18.38 4.97 12.64
C ILE A 42 -17.47 4.11 13.51
N VAL A 43 -17.80 2.83 13.64
CA VAL A 43 -16.93 1.80 14.26
C VAL A 43 -16.95 0.51 13.46
N SER A 44 -15.81 -0.18 13.37
CA SER A 44 -15.74 -1.54 12.84
C SER A 44 -16.08 -2.53 13.94
N VAL A 45 -16.99 -3.45 13.69
CA VAL A 45 -17.48 -4.39 14.70
C VAL A 45 -17.50 -5.83 14.20
N GLY A 46 -17.21 -6.77 15.10
CA GLY A 46 -17.36 -8.19 14.85
C GLY A 46 -16.21 -8.84 14.07
N ILE A 47 -15.07 -8.18 13.87
CA ILE A 47 -13.95 -8.67 13.01
C ILE A 47 -13.50 -10.07 13.44
N PHE A 48 -13.36 -10.33 14.71
CA PHE A 48 -12.86 -11.62 15.26
C PHE A 48 -13.94 -12.44 15.98
N SER A 49 -15.23 -12.19 15.70
CA SER A 49 -16.34 -12.71 16.50
C SER A 49 -16.98 -13.99 15.98
N TRP A 50 -16.36 -14.73 15.03
CA TRP A 50 -16.98 -15.92 14.43
C TRP A 50 -17.45 -16.95 15.46
N SER A 51 -16.60 -17.29 16.45
CA SER A 51 -16.95 -18.28 17.47
C SER A 51 -18.15 -17.87 18.39
N LEU A 52 -18.37 -16.57 18.55
CA LEU A 52 -19.52 -16.04 19.29
C LEU A 52 -20.79 -16.05 18.43
N LEU A 53 -20.67 -15.73 17.16
CA LEU A 53 -21.79 -15.71 16.21
C LEU A 53 -22.22 -17.11 15.76
N GLN A 54 -21.29 -18.08 15.77
CA GLN A 54 -21.53 -19.47 15.41
C GLN A 54 -20.80 -20.41 16.38
N PRO A 55 -21.38 -20.69 17.56
CA PRO A 55 -20.75 -21.51 18.60
C PRO A 55 -20.61 -23.00 18.22
N SER A 56 -21.37 -23.48 17.25
CA SER A 56 -21.24 -24.83 16.66
C SER A 56 -21.64 -24.82 15.18
N PRO A 57 -21.39 -25.87 14.41
CA PRO A 57 -21.69 -25.91 12.97
C PRO A 57 -23.13 -25.53 12.60
N GLU A 58 -24.10 -25.92 13.43
CA GLU A 58 -25.52 -25.68 13.15
C GLU A 58 -26.13 -24.55 13.98
N ALA A 59 -25.44 -24.02 15.02
CA ALA A 59 -26.00 -23.03 15.92
C ALA A 59 -25.45 -21.63 15.62
N TYR A 60 -26.34 -20.66 15.60
CA TYR A 60 -26.00 -19.24 15.46
C TYR A 60 -26.58 -18.44 16.63
N ASP A 61 -25.81 -17.49 17.16
CA ASP A 61 -26.23 -16.55 18.20
C ASP A 61 -25.87 -15.11 17.80
N PHE A 62 -26.87 -14.34 17.43
CA PHE A 62 -26.73 -12.94 17.06
C PHE A 62 -27.22 -11.97 18.16
N ALA A 63 -27.72 -12.49 19.28
CA ALA A 63 -28.46 -11.67 20.28
C ALA A 63 -27.60 -10.50 20.83
N TRP A 64 -26.32 -10.72 21.06
CA TRP A 64 -25.44 -9.66 21.53
C TRP A 64 -25.15 -8.62 20.42
N MET A 65 -25.00 -9.08 19.18
CA MET A 65 -24.76 -8.19 18.03
C MET A 65 -26.00 -7.36 17.70
N ASP A 66 -27.22 -7.92 17.84
CA ASP A 66 -28.46 -7.17 17.69
C ASP A 66 -28.50 -5.97 18.63
N ARG A 67 -28.27 -6.23 19.94
CA ARG A 67 -28.25 -5.17 20.95
C ARG A 67 -27.18 -4.11 20.67
N LEU A 68 -26.03 -4.53 20.21
CA LEU A 68 -24.95 -3.61 19.83
C LEU A 68 -25.37 -2.73 18.65
N MET A 69 -25.88 -3.33 17.59
CA MET A 69 -26.30 -2.61 16.39
C MET A 69 -27.42 -1.60 16.70
N ASP A 70 -28.43 -2.02 17.52
CA ASP A 70 -29.46 -1.12 17.97
C ASP A 70 -28.88 0.06 18.78
N LEU A 71 -27.96 -0.23 19.71
CA LEU A 71 -27.30 0.80 20.51
C LEU A 71 -26.51 1.80 19.69
N LEU A 72 -25.79 1.34 18.64
CA LEU A 72 -25.09 2.21 17.69
C LEU A 72 -26.09 3.11 16.94
N ALA A 73 -27.19 2.54 16.42
CA ALA A 73 -28.23 3.29 15.73
C ALA A 73 -28.86 4.37 16.61
N GLU A 74 -29.23 4.04 17.86
CA GLU A 74 -29.76 4.98 18.84
C GLU A 74 -28.82 6.17 19.12
N ASN A 75 -27.52 5.95 19.01
CA ASN A 75 -26.51 6.97 19.25
C ASN A 75 -26.03 7.66 17.96
N GLY A 76 -26.57 7.31 16.79
CA GLY A 76 -26.21 7.91 15.51
C GLY A 76 -24.78 7.57 15.06
N ILE A 77 -24.28 6.40 15.44
CA ILE A 77 -22.97 5.86 15.07
C ILE A 77 -23.17 4.76 14.03
N TYR A 78 -22.47 4.85 12.91
CA TYR A 78 -22.49 3.84 11.89
C TYR A 78 -21.67 2.61 12.26
N ALA A 79 -22.03 1.47 11.70
CA ALA A 79 -21.28 0.24 11.78
C ALA A 79 -20.65 -0.09 10.42
N ASP A 80 -19.37 -0.32 10.43
CA ASP A 80 -18.63 -1.10 9.46
C ASP A 80 -18.65 -2.55 9.96
N LEU A 81 -19.61 -3.35 9.45
CA LEU A 81 -19.86 -4.69 9.99
C LEU A 81 -18.98 -5.73 9.33
N ALA A 82 -18.19 -6.41 10.14
CA ALA A 82 -17.29 -7.44 9.64
C ALA A 82 -17.99 -8.79 9.44
N THR A 83 -17.46 -9.57 8.49
CA THR A 83 -17.90 -10.95 8.23
C THR A 83 -17.43 -11.96 9.28
N ALA A 84 -16.55 -11.53 10.19
CA ALA A 84 -15.94 -12.29 11.27
C ALA A 84 -15.02 -13.46 10.85
N THR A 85 -14.79 -13.66 9.56
CA THR A 85 -14.11 -14.85 9.01
C THR A 85 -12.60 -14.85 9.21
N ALA A 86 -12.02 -13.76 9.74
CA ALA A 86 -10.57 -13.66 10.05
C ALA A 86 -10.11 -14.62 11.15
N SER A 87 -11.02 -15.04 12.06
CA SER A 87 -10.70 -15.95 13.17
C SER A 87 -11.66 -17.13 13.20
N PRO A 88 -11.38 -18.20 12.43
CA PRO A 88 -12.21 -19.41 12.43
C PRO A 88 -12.36 -20.02 13.83
N PRO A 89 -13.54 -20.55 14.16
CA PRO A 89 -13.78 -21.14 15.49
C PRO A 89 -13.06 -22.48 15.65
N ALA A 90 -12.75 -22.86 16.87
CA ALA A 90 -12.03 -24.08 17.22
C ALA A 90 -12.73 -25.36 16.72
N TRP A 91 -14.07 -25.36 16.64
CA TRP A 91 -14.82 -26.51 16.13
C TRP A 91 -14.55 -26.76 14.64
N LEU A 92 -14.28 -25.71 13.85
CA LEU A 92 -13.95 -25.85 12.43
C LEU A 92 -12.65 -26.64 12.27
N ALA A 93 -11.57 -26.23 12.94
CA ALA A 93 -10.29 -26.96 12.89
C ALA A 93 -10.38 -28.38 13.47
N LYS A 94 -11.28 -28.61 14.45
CA LYS A 94 -11.51 -29.94 15.01
C LYS A 94 -12.21 -30.88 14.02
N LEU A 95 -13.21 -30.39 13.29
CA LEU A 95 -13.97 -31.17 12.32
C LEU A 95 -13.24 -31.30 10.99
N HIS A 96 -12.55 -30.25 10.60
CA HIS A 96 -11.87 -30.07 9.31
C HIS A 96 -10.41 -29.66 9.52
N PRO A 97 -9.54 -30.55 10.06
CA PRO A 97 -8.13 -30.24 10.30
C PRO A 97 -7.36 -29.87 9.02
N GLU A 98 -7.85 -30.29 7.85
CA GLU A 98 -7.34 -29.91 6.53
C GLU A 98 -7.56 -28.42 6.20
N SER A 99 -8.44 -27.73 6.95
CA SER A 99 -8.63 -26.28 6.81
C SER A 99 -7.44 -25.45 7.33
N LEU A 100 -6.61 -26.05 8.19
CA LEU A 100 -5.42 -25.39 8.73
C LEU A 100 -4.32 -25.31 7.67
N PRO A 101 -3.59 -24.19 7.59
CA PRO A 101 -2.52 -24.03 6.61
C PRO A 101 -1.33 -24.95 6.89
N VAL A 102 -0.51 -25.16 5.86
CA VAL A 102 0.74 -25.92 5.94
C VAL A 102 1.88 -25.02 5.50
N ASP A 103 2.98 -25.00 6.23
CA ASP A 103 4.16 -24.21 5.91
C ASP A 103 5.01 -24.85 4.79
N GLU A 104 6.07 -24.16 4.38
CA GLU A 104 7.00 -24.58 3.33
C GLU A 104 7.81 -25.87 3.68
N ASN A 105 7.87 -26.23 4.97
CA ASN A 105 8.53 -27.44 5.46
C ASN A 105 7.55 -28.61 5.59
N GLY A 106 6.28 -28.43 5.26
CA GLY A 106 5.23 -29.45 5.37
C GLY A 106 4.59 -29.54 6.76
N ALA A 107 4.92 -28.63 7.69
CA ALA A 107 4.32 -28.61 9.02
C ALA A 107 2.98 -27.87 8.99
N ARG A 108 1.94 -28.51 9.56
CA ARG A 108 0.61 -27.92 9.70
C ARG A 108 0.60 -26.94 10.85
N TYR A 109 0.07 -25.73 10.62
CA TYR A 109 -0.16 -24.75 11.69
C TYR A 109 -1.21 -25.25 12.67
N MET A 110 -1.12 -24.76 13.92
CA MET A 110 -2.10 -25.06 14.96
C MET A 110 -3.20 -23.99 14.97
N GLN A 111 -4.39 -24.38 15.38
CA GLN A 111 -5.47 -23.45 15.69
C GLN A 111 -5.17 -22.66 16.97
N GLY A 112 -5.86 -21.53 17.20
CA GLY A 112 -5.78 -20.75 18.44
C GLY A 112 -5.17 -19.35 18.29
N SER A 113 -5.09 -18.88 17.06
CA SER A 113 -4.70 -17.52 16.70
C SER A 113 -5.74 -16.92 15.75
N ARG A 114 -5.41 -15.86 15.02
CA ARG A 114 -6.20 -15.35 13.90
C ARG A 114 -5.62 -15.82 12.57
N GLN A 115 -6.40 -15.83 11.50
CA GLN A 115 -6.01 -16.20 10.13
C GLN A 115 -5.44 -17.63 9.99
N HIS A 116 -5.76 -18.54 10.90
CA HIS A 116 -5.30 -19.93 10.86
C HIS A 116 -6.13 -20.80 9.90
N TYR A 117 -6.26 -20.36 8.64
CA TYR A 117 -7.01 -21.05 7.60
C TYR A 117 -6.26 -21.07 6.27
N CYS A 118 -6.45 -22.16 5.50
CA CYS A 118 -6.05 -22.22 4.11
C CYS A 118 -7.11 -21.54 3.23
N PRO A 119 -6.76 -20.54 2.39
CA PRO A 119 -7.73 -19.85 1.54
C PRO A 119 -8.40 -20.77 0.50
N ASN A 120 -7.78 -21.93 0.20
CA ASN A 120 -8.32 -22.95 -0.71
C ASN A 120 -9.07 -24.08 0.00
N SER A 121 -9.27 -24.02 1.32
CA SER A 121 -10.07 -24.98 2.06
C SER A 121 -11.55 -24.86 1.70
N ALA A 122 -12.15 -25.95 1.22
CA ALA A 122 -13.57 -26.01 0.92
C ALA A 122 -14.42 -25.78 2.18
N ALA A 123 -14.06 -26.41 3.30
CA ALA A 123 -14.78 -26.26 4.56
C ALA A 123 -14.74 -24.80 5.10
N PHE A 124 -13.57 -24.15 5.09
CA PHE A 124 -13.45 -22.73 5.48
C PHE A 124 -14.39 -21.85 4.63
N ARG A 125 -14.36 -22.03 3.31
CA ARG A 125 -15.20 -21.22 2.39
C ARG A 125 -16.68 -21.48 2.58
N GLU A 126 -17.09 -22.74 2.73
CA GLU A 126 -18.49 -23.11 2.88
C GLU A 126 -19.08 -22.54 4.18
N TYR A 127 -18.45 -22.79 5.33
CA TYR A 127 -18.91 -22.26 6.63
C TYR A 127 -18.80 -20.74 6.69
N GLY A 128 -17.74 -20.15 6.16
CA GLY A 128 -17.59 -18.68 6.10
C GLY A 128 -18.70 -18.03 5.30
N GLN A 129 -18.96 -18.50 4.07
CA GLN A 129 -20.03 -17.93 3.23
C GLN A 129 -21.41 -18.16 3.81
N ALA A 130 -21.63 -19.28 4.52
CA ALA A 130 -22.89 -19.54 5.24
C ALA A 130 -23.10 -18.53 6.37
N LEU A 131 -22.08 -18.24 7.16
CA LEU A 131 -22.13 -17.18 8.20
C LEU A 131 -22.40 -15.82 7.58
N VAL A 132 -21.66 -15.45 6.53
CA VAL A 132 -21.81 -14.16 5.83
C VAL A 132 -23.24 -13.98 5.32
N ARG A 133 -23.84 -15.01 4.74
CA ARG A 133 -25.25 -14.97 4.30
C ARG A 133 -26.19 -14.70 5.46
N LYS A 134 -26.01 -15.36 6.61
CA LYS A 134 -26.82 -15.14 7.82
C LYS A 134 -26.69 -13.71 8.35
N LEU A 135 -25.46 -13.18 8.40
CA LEU A 135 -25.21 -11.79 8.79
C LEU A 135 -25.89 -10.81 7.84
N ALA A 136 -25.68 -11.00 6.53
CA ALA A 136 -26.25 -10.11 5.53
C ALA A 136 -27.79 -10.10 5.52
N GLU A 137 -28.43 -11.28 5.55
CA GLU A 137 -29.89 -11.40 5.62
C GLU A 137 -30.46 -10.73 6.87
N ARG A 138 -29.72 -10.80 8.00
CA ARG A 138 -30.18 -10.24 9.28
C ARG A 138 -30.06 -8.71 9.32
N TYR A 139 -28.94 -8.16 8.86
CA TYR A 139 -28.61 -6.74 9.06
C TYR A 139 -28.76 -5.86 7.82
N LYS A 140 -29.17 -6.40 6.64
CA LYS A 140 -29.28 -5.66 5.36
C LYS A 140 -30.06 -4.34 5.41
N ASP A 141 -31.05 -4.27 6.29
CA ASP A 141 -31.94 -3.10 6.44
C ASP A 141 -31.68 -2.34 7.76
N HIS A 142 -30.63 -2.69 8.49
CA HIS A 142 -30.34 -2.10 9.79
C HIS A 142 -29.80 -0.67 9.64
N PRO A 143 -30.36 0.33 10.36
CA PRO A 143 -30.03 1.74 10.16
C PRO A 143 -28.57 2.11 10.50
N ALA A 144 -27.91 1.35 11.37
CA ALA A 144 -26.50 1.56 11.68
C ALA A 144 -25.55 1.03 10.58
N LEU A 145 -25.98 0.07 9.75
CA LEU A 145 -25.09 -0.57 8.78
C LEU A 145 -24.72 0.38 7.64
N ALA A 146 -23.45 0.79 7.59
CA ALA A 146 -22.91 1.67 6.55
C ALA A 146 -22.11 0.94 5.48
N MET A 147 -21.34 -0.08 5.85
CA MET A 147 -20.51 -0.86 4.94
C MET A 147 -20.21 -2.26 5.51
N TRP A 148 -19.67 -3.12 4.65
CA TRP A 148 -19.22 -4.45 4.99
C TRP A 148 -17.70 -4.56 4.95
N HIS A 149 -17.14 -5.13 6.02
CA HIS A 149 -15.73 -5.46 6.15
C HIS A 149 -15.53 -6.97 6.01
N ILE A 150 -15.00 -7.42 4.89
CA ILE A 150 -14.73 -8.85 4.67
C ILE A 150 -13.42 -9.24 5.32
N ASN A 151 -13.47 -10.21 6.24
CA ASN A 151 -12.29 -10.78 6.90
C ASN A 151 -11.44 -9.71 7.62
N ASN A 152 -10.12 -9.77 7.53
CA ASN A 152 -9.17 -8.75 8.01
C ASN A 152 -7.77 -9.04 7.48
N GLU A 153 -7.08 -8.05 6.93
CA GLU A 153 -5.66 -8.09 6.55
C GLU A 153 -5.27 -9.38 5.83
N TYR A 154 -5.91 -9.69 4.71
CA TYR A 154 -5.61 -10.90 3.95
C TYR A 154 -4.11 -11.08 3.70
N GLY A 155 -3.59 -12.28 3.97
CA GLY A 155 -2.18 -12.61 3.76
C GLY A 155 -1.21 -12.13 4.85
N CYS A 156 -1.65 -11.40 5.89
CA CYS A 156 -0.78 -10.88 6.95
C CYS A 156 -0.01 -11.97 7.68
N HIS A 157 -0.69 -13.02 8.12
CA HIS A 157 -0.06 -14.12 8.86
C HIS A 157 0.11 -15.37 8.00
N ILE A 158 -0.81 -15.63 7.07
CA ILE A 158 -0.76 -16.75 6.13
C ILE A 158 -0.85 -16.21 4.71
N SER A 159 0.30 -15.87 4.15
CA SER A 159 0.42 -15.44 2.76
C SER A 159 0.63 -16.60 1.80
N ARG A 160 1.08 -17.75 2.29
CA ARG A 160 1.36 -18.97 1.52
C ARG A 160 0.88 -20.20 2.27
N CYS A 161 0.39 -21.21 1.53
CA CYS A 161 -0.05 -22.48 2.11
C CYS A 161 0.35 -23.64 1.18
N TYR A 162 1.06 -24.62 1.71
CA TYR A 162 1.64 -25.74 0.99
C TYR A 162 0.86 -27.05 1.19
N CYS A 163 -0.44 -26.97 1.48
CA CYS A 163 -1.31 -28.15 1.64
C CYS A 163 -1.71 -28.77 0.30
N GLU A 164 -2.33 -29.94 0.36
CA GLU A 164 -2.78 -30.68 -0.83
C GLU A 164 -3.81 -29.88 -1.64
N ALA A 165 -4.79 -29.27 -0.99
CA ALA A 165 -5.78 -28.43 -1.67
C ALA A 165 -5.13 -27.28 -2.46
N CYS A 166 -4.10 -26.63 -1.90
CA CYS A 166 -3.34 -25.63 -2.63
C CYS A 166 -2.55 -26.24 -3.81
N THR A 167 -2.01 -27.45 -3.68
CA THR A 167 -1.31 -28.13 -4.76
C THR A 167 -2.25 -28.42 -5.95
N GLU A 168 -3.43 -28.94 -5.67
CA GLU A 168 -4.44 -29.21 -6.71
C GLU A 168 -4.90 -27.92 -7.38
N LYS A 169 -5.23 -26.88 -6.59
CA LYS A 169 -5.66 -25.59 -7.10
C LYS A 169 -4.56 -24.86 -7.89
N PHE A 170 -3.30 -25.02 -7.52
CA PHE A 170 -2.17 -24.46 -8.27
C PHE A 170 -2.05 -25.15 -9.64
N ARG A 171 -2.19 -26.46 -9.71
CA ARG A 171 -2.21 -27.20 -10.99
C ARG A 171 -3.35 -26.74 -11.91
N GLU A 172 -4.56 -26.60 -11.37
CA GLU A 172 -5.70 -26.05 -12.11
C GLU A 172 -5.44 -24.62 -12.61
N TRP A 173 -4.81 -23.77 -11.78
CA TRP A 173 -4.43 -22.40 -12.11
C TRP A 173 -3.39 -22.38 -13.24
N LEU A 174 -2.38 -23.23 -13.19
CA LEU A 174 -1.36 -23.37 -14.22
C LEU A 174 -1.95 -23.86 -15.54
N GLN A 175 -2.89 -24.82 -15.50
CA GLN A 175 -3.59 -25.30 -16.70
C GLN A 175 -4.36 -24.17 -17.38
N ARG A 176 -5.05 -23.35 -16.63
CA ARG A 176 -5.76 -22.18 -17.19
C ARG A 176 -4.80 -21.15 -17.79
N ARG A 177 -3.63 -20.95 -17.18
CA ARG A 177 -2.64 -19.98 -17.60
C ARG A 177 -1.89 -20.40 -18.86
N TYR A 178 -1.46 -21.63 -18.94
CA TYR A 178 -0.56 -22.13 -19.99
C TYR A 178 -1.26 -23.01 -21.05
N GLY A 179 -2.39 -23.58 -20.75
CA GLY A 179 -3.12 -24.47 -21.65
C GLY A 179 -2.49 -25.85 -21.81
N THR A 180 -1.20 -25.91 -22.12
CA THR A 180 -0.47 -27.20 -22.29
C THR A 180 0.76 -27.27 -21.41
N ILE A 181 1.20 -28.52 -21.11
CA ILE A 181 2.40 -28.76 -20.31
C ILE A 181 3.67 -28.34 -21.07
N GLU A 182 3.66 -28.43 -22.38
CA GLU A 182 4.75 -28.00 -23.26
C GLU A 182 4.96 -26.48 -23.18
N GLU A 183 3.87 -25.71 -23.19
CA GLU A 183 3.93 -24.25 -23.04
C GLU A 183 4.47 -23.89 -21.66
N LEU A 184 3.98 -24.52 -20.58
CA LEU A 184 4.52 -24.32 -19.24
C LEU A 184 6.02 -24.61 -19.20
N ASN A 185 6.46 -25.77 -19.71
CA ASN A 185 7.88 -26.14 -19.75
C ASN A 185 8.72 -25.11 -20.52
N SER A 186 8.19 -24.61 -21.63
CA SER A 186 8.85 -23.56 -22.42
C SER A 186 8.98 -22.27 -21.61
N ARG A 187 7.90 -21.82 -20.95
CA ARG A 187 7.89 -20.55 -20.20
C ARG A 187 8.76 -20.60 -18.95
N TRP A 188 8.74 -21.73 -18.21
CA TRP A 188 9.58 -21.90 -17.02
C TRP A 188 11.03 -22.28 -17.34
N GLY A 189 11.36 -22.61 -18.60
CA GLY A 189 12.70 -23.03 -18.99
C GLY A 189 13.14 -24.35 -18.32
N THR A 190 12.25 -25.30 -18.16
CA THR A 190 12.43 -26.51 -17.35
C THR A 190 13.48 -27.50 -17.83
N ASN A 191 14.07 -27.29 -19.02
CA ASN A 191 15.26 -28.05 -19.46
C ASN A 191 16.47 -27.81 -18.54
N PHE A 192 16.51 -26.66 -17.86
CA PHE A 192 17.54 -26.35 -16.87
C PHE A 192 17.42 -27.32 -15.68
N TRP A 193 18.52 -27.92 -15.28
CA TRP A 193 18.62 -28.91 -14.21
C TRP A 193 17.63 -30.10 -14.32
N SER A 194 17.19 -30.44 -15.54
CA SER A 194 16.28 -31.58 -15.78
C SER A 194 14.94 -31.45 -15.05
N GLN A 195 14.39 -30.25 -14.98
CA GLN A 195 13.12 -29.95 -14.28
C GLN A 195 11.87 -30.16 -15.16
N LYS A 196 12.02 -30.75 -16.35
CA LYS A 196 10.95 -30.89 -17.34
C LYS A 196 9.83 -31.80 -16.81
N TYR A 197 8.61 -31.32 -16.93
CA TYR A 197 7.38 -32.03 -16.58
C TYR A 197 6.75 -32.65 -17.82
N TYR A 198 6.12 -33.81 -17.66
CA TYR A 198 5.38 -34.53 -18.71
C TYR A 198 3.90 -34.67 -18.39
N ASP A 199 3.52 -34.52 -17.13
CA ASP A 199 2.14 -34.54 -16.66
C ASP A 199 1.92 -33.47 -15.57
N TRP A 200 0.72 -32.89 -15.53
CA TRP A 200 0.37 -31.87 -14.54
C TRP A 200 0.47 -32.36 -13.11
N SER A 201 0.25 -33.66 -12.87
CA SER A 201 0.36 -34.26 -11.53
C SER A 201 1.77 -34.30 -10.98
N GLU A 202 2.80 -34.16 -11.84
CA GLU A 202 4.21 -34.08 -11.42
C GLU A 202 4.58 -32.72 -10.80
N ILE A 203 3.75 -31.68 -11.03
CA ILE A 203 4.04 -30.35 -10.53
C ILE A 203 3.63 -30.25 -9.06
N GLY A 204 4.61 -29.99 -8.19
CA GLY A 204 4.42 -29.64 -6.78
C GLY A 204 4.43 -28.12 -6.55
N LEU A 205 4.21 -27.69 -5.30
CA LEU A 205 4.42 -26.32 -4.88
C LEU A 205 5.92 -26.06 -4.67
N PRO A 206 6.42 -24.82 -4.87
CA PRO A 206 7.82 -24.48 -4.65
C PRO A 206 8.12 -24.34 -3.14
N GLY A 207 8.04 -25.46 -2.43
CA GLY A 207 8.41 -25.57 -1.02
C GLY A 207 9.93 -25.57 -0.84
N LYS A 208 10.39 -26.02 0.32
CA LYS A 208 11.82 -26.06 0.63
C LYS A 208 12.55 -27.08 -0.25
N THR A 209 13.40 -26.59 -1.13
CA THR A 209 14.28 -27.37 -2.00
C THR A 209 15.73 -27.34 -1.50
N PRO A 210 16.59 -28.31 -1.92
CA PRO A 210 18.02 -28.31 -1.51
C PRO A 210 18.78 -27.06 -1.93
N THR A 211 18.39 -26.44 -3.03
CA THR A 211 18.94 -25.19 -3.54
C THR A 211 17.80 -24.36 -4.15
N TYR A 212 18.08 -23.51 -5.14
CA TYR A 212 17.09 -22.64 -5.76
C TYR A 212 16.00 -23.40 -6.50
N ALA A 213 14.74 -23.11 -6.19
CA ALA A 213 13.61 -23.58 -6.99
C ALA A 213 13.55 -22.83 -8.33
N ASN A 214 12.79 -23.35 -9.30
CA ASN A 214 12.59 -22.70 -10.59
C ASN A 214 11.99 -21.29 -10.40
N PRO A 215 12.61 -20.22 -10.95
CA PRO A 215 12.12 -18.85 -10.78
C PRO A 215 10.70 -18.63 -11.31
N GLY A 216 10.38 -19.18 -12.49
CA GLY A 216 9.03 -19.10 -13.07
C GLY A 216 7.98 -19.77 -12.18
N GLN A 217 8.31 -20.93 -11.57
CA GLN A 217 7.43 -21.60 -10.62
C GLN A 217 7.21 -20.78 -9.34
N GLN A 218 8.26 -20.19 -8.76
CA GLN A 218 8.17 -19.35 -7.56
C GLN A 218 7.30 -18.11 -7.82
N LEU A 219 7.50 -17.49 -8.98
CA LEU A 219 6.74 -16.31 -9.40
C LEU A 219 5.27 -16.64 -9.62
N ASP A 220 4.96 -17.73 -10.31
CA ASP A 220 3.59 -18.17 -10.53
C ASP A 220 2.91 -18.62 -9.24
N TYR A 221 3.66 -19.17 -8.29
CA TYR A 221 3.11 -19.47 -6.98
C TYR A 221 2.78 -18.21 -6.18
N SER A 222 3.54 -17.15 -6.29
CA SER A 222 3.21 -15.84 -5.69
C SER A 222 1.93 -15.26 -6.29
N ARG A 223 1.77 -15.31 -7.62
CA ARG A 223 0.54 -14.93 -8.33
C ARG A 223 -0.66 -15.77 -7.88
N PHE A 224 -0.49 -17.08 -7.89
CA PHE A 224 -1.54 -18.02 -7.47
C PHE A 224 -2.00 -17.77 -6.04
N MET A 225 -1.09 -17.47 -5.10
CA MET A 225 -1.49 -17.23 -3.71
C MET A 225 -2.22 -15.90 -3.55
N SER A 226 -1.79 -14.83 -4.24
CA SER A 226 -2.55 -13.58 -4.30
C SER A 226 -3.96 -13.78 -4.87
N ASP A 227 -4.06 -14.54 -5.99
CA ASP A 227 -5.34 -14.89 -6.62
C ASP A 227 -6.22 -15.76 -5.72
N SER A 228 -5.61 -16.70 -4.98
CA SER A 228 -6.35 -17.59 -4.06
C SER A 228 -6.96 -16.86 -2.87
N LEU A 229 -6.22 -15.89 -2.32
CA LEU A 229 -6.71 -15.01 -1.26
C LEU A 229 -7.81 -14.09 -1.80
N LEU A 230 -7.64 -13.54 -2.99
CA LEU A 230 -8.65 -12.73 -3.68
C LEU A 230 -9.92 -13.55 -3.98
N ASP A 231 -9.80 -14.80 -4.40
CA ASP A 231 -10.97 -15.64 -4.66
C ASP A 231 -11.72 -16.01 -3.37
N ALA A 232 -11.01 -16.12 -2.22
CA ALA A 232 -11.65 -16.26 -0.91
C ALA A 232 -12.46 -15.00 -0.55
N TYR A 233 -11.88 -13.81 -0.70
CA TYR A 233 -12.58 -12.52 -0.58
C TYR A 233 -13.81 -12.45 -1.49
N LEU A 234 -13.65 -12.78 -2.77
CA LEU A 234 -14.73 -12.74 -3.77
C LEU A 234 -15.86 -13.72 -3.46
N GLY A 235 -15.58 -14.82 -2.76
CA GLY A 235 -16.61 -15.75 -2.29
C GLY A 235 -17.59 -15.08 -1.34
N GLU A 236 -17.09 -14.35 -0.35
CA GLU A 236 -17.89 -13.58 0.60
C GLU A 236 -18.52 -12.33 -0.06
N TYR A 237 -17.75 -11.62 -0.88
CA TYR A 237 -18.22 -10.45 -1.64
C TYR A 237 -19.48 -10.75 -2.45
N ARG A 238 -19.51 -11.89 -3.18
CA ARG A 238 -20.66 -12.29 -4.00
C ARG A 238 -21.92 -12.48 -3.15
N VAL A 239 -21.81 -13.10 -1.97
CA VAL A 239 -22.91 -13.27 -1.03
C VAL A 239 -23.44 -11.93 -0.52
N LEU A 240 -22.53 -11.03 -0.10
CA LEU A 240 -22.91 -9.70 0.37
C LEU A 240 -23.55 -8.87 -0.75
N ARG A 241 -22.98 -8.90 -1.95
CA ARG A 241 -23.49 -8.15 -3.11
C ARG A 241 -24.86 -8.60 -3.58
N GLU A 242 -25.16 -9.90 -3.49
CA GLU A 242 -26.47 -10.47 -3.77
C GLU A 242 -27.55 -9.90 -2.83
N ILE A 243 -27.25 -9.80 -1.53
CA ILE A 243 -28.22 -9.45 -0.49
C ILE A 243 -28.28 -7.93 -0.26
N THR A 244 -27.12 -7.26 -0.33
CA THR A 244 -26.97 -5.80 -0.09
C THR A 244 -26.33 -5.10 -1.29
N PRO A 245 -27.00 -5.01 -2.44
CA PRO A 245 -26.39 -4.57 -3.70
C PRO A 245 -25.89 -3.12 -3.70
N ASN A 246 -26.33 -2.30 -2.76
CA ASN A 246 -26.02 -0.87 -2.71
C ASN A 246 -25.05 -0.48 -1.59
N LEU A 247 -24.71 -1.39 -0.67
CA LEU A 247 -23.76 -1.09 0.40
C LEU A 247 -22.32 -1.27 -0.08
N PRO A 248 -21.40 -0.42 0.38
CA PRO A 248 -19.96 -0.62 0.15
C PRO A 248 -19.47 -1.92 0.76
N ILE A 249 -18.57 -2.59 0.04
CA ILE A 249 -17.91 -3.81 0.50
C ILE A 249 -16.41 -3.63 0.32
N MET A 250 -15.65 -3.86 1.38
CA MET A 250 -14.20 -3.69 1.39
C MET A 250 -13.50 -4.75 2.27
N THR A 251 -12.20 -4.71 2.30
CA THR A 251 -11.30 -5.33 3.28
C THR A 251 -10.10 -4.40 3.47
N ASN A 252 -9.47 -4.42 4.62
CA ASN A 252 -8.31 -3.58 4.89
C ASN A 252 -7.03 -4.17 4.26
N LEU A 253 -6.32 -3.34 3.49
CA LEU A 253 -5.00 -3.61 2.92
C LEU A 253 -3.90 -3.14 3.88
N MET A 254 -2.65 -3.48 3.60
CA MET A 254 -1.53 -3.16 4.51
C MET A 254 -0.45 -2.27 3.87
N GLY A 255 -0.83 -1.43 2.91
CA GLY A 255 0.09 -0.55 2.22
C GLY A 255 0.96 -1.29 1.20
N ALA A 256 2.23 -0.95 1.08
CA ALA A 256 3.16 -1.68 0.21
C ALA A 256 3.42 -3.08 0.80
N PHE A 257 2.49 -3.99 0.60
CA PHE A 257 2.47 -5.33 1.16
C PHE A 257 2.76 -6.38 0.08
N LYS A 258 3.93 -7.03 0.18
CA LYS A 258 4.46 -7.90 -0.87
C LYS A 258 3.56 -9.08 -1.25
N PRO A 259 2.82 -9.76 -0.34
CA PRO A 259 2.03 -10.94 -0.68
C PRO A 259 0.88 -10.75 -1.66
N LEU A 260 0.31 -9.56 -1.80
CA LEU A 260 -0.89 -9.29 -2.60
C LEU A 260 -0.59 -8.33 -3.76
N ASP A 261 -1.10 -8.61 -4.95
CA ASP A 261 -1.17 -7.60 -6.03
C ASP A 261 -2.35 -6.68 -5.76
N GLU A 262 -2.11 -5.58 -5.04
CA GLU A 262 -3.18 -4.70 -4.60
C GLU A 262 -3.81 -3.89 -5.73
N PHE A 263 -3.15 -3.70 -6.89
CA PHE A 263 -3.80 -3.14 -8.08
C PHE A 263 -4.89 -4.08 -8.60
N GLU A 264 -4.66 -5.40 -8.57
CA GLU A 264 -5.71 -6.36 -8.95
C GLU A 264 -6.83 -6.40 -7.91
N TRP A 265 -6.49 -6.45 -6.62
CA TRP A 265 -7.45 -6.48 -5.52
C TRP A 265 -8.40 -5.28 -5.52
N ALA A 266 -7.87 -4.07 -5.69
CA ALA A 266 -8.66 -2.83 -5.67
C ALA A 266 -9.73 -2.77 -6.75
N LYS A 267 -9.59 -3.49 -7.87
CA LYS A 267 -10.65 -3.60 -8.90
C LYS A 267 -11.93 -4.25 -8.37
N HIS A 268 -11.81 -5.03 -7.30
CA HIS A 268 -12.90 -5.80 -6.70
C HIS A 268 -13.43 -5.21 -5.40
N MET A 269 -12.81 -4.16 -4.88
CA MET A 269 -13.25 -3.43 -3.69
C MET A 269 -14.06 -2.19 -4.10
N ASP A 270 -15.10 -1.84 -3.35
CA ASP A 270 -15.86 -0.61 -3.61
C ASP A 270 -15.09 0.63 -3.16
N VAL A 271 -14.41 0.54 -2.03
CA VAL A 271 -13.51 1.57 -1.49
C VAL A 271 -12.21 0.93 -1.02
N VAL A 272 -11.09 1.60 -1.26
CA VAL A 272 -9.80 1.17 -0.71
C VAL A 272 -9.74 1.55 0.77
N THR A 273 -9.45 0.57 1.60
CA THR A 273 -9.18 0.77 3.03
C THR A 273 -7.85 0.13 3.37
N TRP A 274 -7.09 0.71 4.30
CA TRP A 274 -5.78 0.19 4.63
C TRP A 274 -5.30 0.59 6.02
N ASP A 275 -4.27 -0.11 6.51
CA ASP A 275 -3.74 -0.01 7.87
C ASP A 275 -2.33 0.56 7.86
N SER A 276 -2.12 1.61 8.66
CA SER A 276 -0.86 2.35 8.71
C SER A 276 -0.28 2.42 10.11
N TYR A 277 0.84 1.75 10.30
CA TYR A 277 1.56 1.72 11.57
C TYR A 277 3.01 2.17 11.40
N PRO A 278 3.26 3.45 11.07
CA PRO A 278 4.63 3.94 10.89
C PRO A 278 5.43 3.86 12.19
N GLU A 279 6.75 3.80 12.06
CA GLU A 279 7.65 3.82 13.21
C GLU A 279 7.54 5.19 13.91
N PRO A 280 7.38 5.25 15.25
CA PRO A 280 7.25 6.51 15.99
C PRO A 280 8.61 7.17 16.23
N THR A 281 9.49 7.14 15.23
CA THR A 281 10.81 7.77 15.25
C THR A 281 10.70 9.27 14.99
N ALA A 282 11.74 10.00 15.37
CA ALA A 282 11.84 11.42 15.00
C ALA A 282 12.06 11.53 13.48
N GLY A 283 11.39 12.46 12.84
CA GLY A 283 11.51 12.73 11.41
C GLY A 283 10.17 12.68 10.68
N ILE A 284 10.25 12.96 9.40
CA ILE A 284 9.08 13.03 8.52
C ILE A 284 8.72 11.59 8.11
N PRO A 285 7.48 11.18 8.25
CA PRO A 285 7.06 9.84 7.88
C PRO A 285 6.93 9.69 6.35
N VAL A 286 8.02 9.80 5.62
CA VAL A 286 8.07 9.69 4.15
C VAL A 286 7.47 8.37 3.67
N LEU A 287 7.78 7.28 4.37
CA LEU A 287 7.25 5.95 4.01
C LEU A 287 5.73 5.90 4.20
N ALA A 288 5.18 6.50 5.26
CA ALA A 288 3.73 6.57 5.44
C ALA A 288 3.06 7.40 4.34
N ALA A 289 3.65 8.54 3.99
CA ALA A 289 3.17 9.37 2.87
C ALA A 289 3.20 8.61 1.54
N MET A 290 4.28 7.88 1.26
CA MET A 290 4.41 7.03 0.07
C MET A 290 3.31 5.97 0.01
N GLN A 291 3.03 5.32 1.13
CA GLN A 291 1.98 4.30 1.20
C GLN A 291 0.57 4.90 1.07
N HIS A 292 0.29 6.08 1.65
CA HIS A 292 -0.97 6.79 1.42
C HIS A 292 -1.17 7.12 -0.07
N ASP A 293 -0.14 7.60 -0.75
CA ASP A 293 -0.20 7.88 -2.18
C ASP A 293 -0.38 6.61 -3.02
N LEU A 294 0.27 5.49 -2.64
CA LEU A 294 0.07 4.19 -3.28
C LEU A 294 -1.38 3.73 -3.12
N MET A 295 -1.93 3.73 -1.90
CA MET A 295 -3.30 3.29 -1.65
C MET A 295 -4.34 4.14 -2.39
N ARG A 296 -4.18 5.46 -2.39
CA ARG A 296 -5.00 6.35 -3.19
C ARG A 296 -4.95 6.02 -4.67
N SER A 297 -3.78 5.66 -5.17
CA SER A 297 -3.55 5.39 -6.59
C SER A 297 -4.18 4.09 -7.09
N LEU A 298 -4.45 3.11 -6.21
CA LEU A 298 -5.01 1.80 -6.57
C LEU A 298 -6.35 1.91 -7.33
N LYS A 299 -7.14 2.96 -7.07
CA LYS A 299 -8.41 3.25 -7.76
C LYS A 299 -8.37 4.58 -8.53
N GLY A 300 -7.23 4.90 -9.16
CA GLY A 300 -7.11 6.06 -10.04
C GLY A 300 -7.30 7.41 -9.33
N GLY A 301 -6.97 7.49 -8.05
CA GLY A 301 -7.07 8.71 -7.25
C GLY A 301 -8.39 8.88 -6.49
N ASP A 302 -9.25 7.87 -6.47
CA ASP A 302 -10.42 7.86 -5.59
C ASP A 302 -10.00 7.94 -4.13
N PRO A 303 -10.76 8.61 -3.26
CA PRO A 303 -10.48 8.66 -1.84
C PRO A 303 -10.46 7.27 -1.20
N PHE A 304 -9.59 7.11 -0.19
CA PHE A 304 -9.47 5.89 0.61
C PHE A 304 -9.90 6.15 2.07
N ILE A 305 -10.04 5.09 2.86
CA ILE A 305 -10.20 5.16 4.32
C ILE A 305 -8.94 4.60 4.96
N LEU A 306 -8.31 5.39 5.84
CA LEU A 306 -7.33 4.85 6.78
C LEU A 306 -8.10 4.06 7.84
N MET A 307 -8.10 2.72 7.72
CA MET A 307 -8.93 1.83 8.53
C MET A 307 -8.33 1.60 9.90
N GLU A 308 -7.01 1.44 9.95
CA GLU A 308 -6.30 1.27 11.20
C GLU A 308 -5.07 2.16 11.28
N GLN A 309 -4.86 2.74 12.43
CA GLN A 309 -3.61 3.25 12.95
C GLN A 309 -3.65 3.18 14.48
N VAL A 310 -2.51 3.35 15.15
CA VAL A 310 -2.48 3.37 16.61
C VAL A 310 -2.53 4.81 17.14
N THR A 311 -3.23 5.00 18.24
CA THR A 311 -3.27 6.31 18.93
C THR A 311 -1.95 6.63 19.65
N SER A 312 -1.22 5.62 20.12
CA SER A 312 0.02 5.77 20.88
C SER A 312 1.04 4.70 20.50
N GLN A 313 1.11 3.57 21.21
CA GLN A 313 2.06 2.48 20.95
C GLN A 313 1.37 1.26 20.32
N VAL A 314 2.12 0.52 19.51
CA VAL A 314 1.76 -0.85 19.12
C VAL A 314 2.29 -1.85 20.18
N ASN A 315 2.17 -3.17 19.92
CA ASN A 315 2.62 -4.19 20.89
C ASN A 315 3.50 -5.30 20.28
N TRP A 316 3.76 -5.25 18.98
CA TRP A 316 4.45 -6.34 18.24
C TRP A 316 5.89 -6.03 17.83
N ARG A 317 6.38 -4.82 18.07
CA ARG A 317 7.79 -4.46 17.80
C ARG A 317 8.69 -4.88 18.94
N LEU A 318 9.99 -4.92 18.68
CA LEU A 318 10.98 -5.20 19.71
C LEU A 318 10.92 -4.15 20.84
N GLN A 319 10.73 -2.87 20.49
CA GLN A 319 10.38 -1.78 21.41
C GLN A 319 9.15 -1.05 20.88
N ASN A 320 8.23 -0.71 21.78
CA ASN A 320 6.96 -0.09 21.45
C ASN A 320 6.83 1.29 22.13
N PRO A 321 7.58 2.31 21.68
CA PRO A 321 7.50 3.64 22.24
C PRO A 321 6.16 4.30 21.94
N VAL A 322 5.69 5.14 22.85
CA VAL A 322 4.48 5.93 22.65
C VAL A 322 4.71 7.06 21.65
N LYS A 323 3.69 7.38 20.85
CA LYS A 323 3.66 8.61 20.05
C LYS A 323 3.75 9.85 20.96
N ARG A 324 4.59 10.81 20.59
CA ARG A 324 4.69 12.09 21.31
C ARG A 324 3.41 12.91 21.10
N PRO A 325 3.09 13.84 22.03
CA PRO A 325 1.91 14.71 21.88
C PRO A 325 1.86 15.38 20.51
N GLY A 326 0.68 15.39 19.90
CA GLY A 326 0.43 15.96 18.57
C GLY A 326 0.74 15.06 17.38
N ILE A 327 1.59 14.03 17.52
CA ILE A 327 2.00 13.18 16.40
C ILE A 327 0.82 12.35 15.85
N MET A 328 -0.04 11.81 16.71
CA MET A 328 -1.22 11.07 16.27
C MET A 328 -2.13 11.94 15.41
N ARG A 329 -2.37 13.17 15.84
CA ARG A 329 -3.15 14.16 15.11
C ARG A 329 -2.49 14.55 13.78
N LEU A 330 -1.19 14.83 13.76
CA LEU A 330 -0.44 15.21 12.56
C LEU A 330 -0.50 14.11 11.50
N TRP A 331 -0.28 12.84 11.88
CA TRP A 331 -0.30 11.72 10.95
C TRP A 331 -1.72 11.39 10.46
N SER A 332 -2.74 11.62 11.28
CA SER A 332 -4.13 11.55 10.83
C SER A 332 -4.41 12.60 9.74
N TYR A 333 -3.93 13.82 9.92
CA TYR A 333 -4.03 14.87 8.88
C TYR A 333 -3.19 14.55 7.64
N GLN A 334 -2.07 13.83 7.77
CA GLN A 334 -1.31 13.38 6.61
C GLN A 334 -2.12 12.40 5.75
N ALA A 335 -2.81 11.45 6.36
CA ALA A 335 -3.70 10.55 5.62
C ALA A 335 -4.80 11.33 4.88
N VAL A 336 -5.46 12.28 5.56
CA VAL A 336 -6.48 13.14 4.94
C VAL A 336 -5.88 14.02 3.82
N ALA A 337 -4.72 14.62 4.04
CA ALA A 337 -4.02 15.45 3.06
C ALA A 337 -3.69 14.67 1.77
N ARG A 338 -3.44 13.37 1.89
CA ARG A 338 -3.11 12.49 0.76
C ARG A 338 -4.30 11.71 0.20
N GLY A 339 -5.53 12.13 0.52
CA GLY A 339 -6.74 11.63 -0.11
C GLY A 339 -7.61 10.73 0.76
N GLY A 340 -7.32 10.60 2.05
CA GLY A 340 -8.17 9.87 2.99
C GLY A 340 -9.48 10.60 3.30
N ASP A 341 -10.61 9.91 3.17
CA ASP A 341 -11.94 10.38 3.59
C ASP A 341 -12.41 9.69 4.88
N GLY A 342 -11.52 8.99 5.55
CA GLY A 342 -11.74 8.40 6.86
C GLY A 342 -10.44 8.21 7.63
N VAL A 343 -10.52 8.34 8.94
CA VAL A 343 -9.43 8.13 9.89
C VAL A 343 -9.94 7.27 11.03
N MET A 344 -9.56 6.01 11.02
CA MET A 344 -9.96 5.04 12.02
C MET A 344 -8.74 4.47 12.73
N PHE A 345 -8.97 3.83 13.86
CA PHE A 345 -7.92 3.36 14.78
C PHE A 345 -8.14 1.92 15.20
N PHE A 346 -7.11 1.14 15.26
CA PHE A 346 -7.07 -0.02 16.13
C PHE A 346 -6.55 0.46 17.49
N GLN A 347 -7.39 0.51 18.56
CA GLN A 347 -8.81 0.21 18.65
C GLN A 347 -9.53 1.25 19.50
N TRP A 348 -10.85 1.12 19.68
CA TRP A 348 -11.60 2.04 20.52
C TRP A 348 -11.19 1.94 22.00
N ARG A 349 -11.32 0.75 22.62
CA ARG A 349 -10.96 0.52 24.03
C ARG A 349 -9.86 -0.51 24.16
N GLN A 350 -8.85 -0.20 24.97
CA GLN A 350 -7.68 -1.05 25.17
C GLN A 350 -8.06 -2.38 25.82
N SER A 351 -7.73 -3.51 25.19
CA SER A 351 -8.09 -4.86 25.64
C SER A 351 -7.54 -5.19 27.02
N ARG A 352 -8.32 -5.89 27.85
CA ARG A 352 -7.88 -6.35 29.19
C ARG A 352 -7.01 -7.61 29.12
N ALA A 353 -7.17 -8.39 28.08
CA ALA A 353 -6.56 -9.72 27.93
C ALA A 353 -6.17 -9.96 26.48
N GLY A 354 -5.56 -11.09 26.21
CA GLY A 354 -5.12 -11.48 24.87
C GLY A 354 -3.75 -10.92 24.50
N ALA A 355 -3.35 -11.20 23.27
CA ALA A 355 -2.03 -10.83 22.76
C ALA A 355 -1.85 -9.30 22.65
N GLU A 356 -2.95 -8.57 22.38
CA GLU A 356 -2.94 -7.13 22.09
C GLU A 356 -3.29 -6.24 23.30
N LYS A 357 -3.27 -6.78 24.53
CA LYS A 357 -3.58 -6.00 25.73
C LYS A 357 -2.70 -4.78 25.99
N PHE A 358 -1.52 -4.71 25.38
CA PHE A 358 -0.63 -3.55 25.48
C PHE A 358 -0.68 -2.63 24.24
N HIS A 359 -1.50 -2.98 23.24
CA HIS A 359 -1.73 -2.09 22.09
C HIS A 359 -2.48 -0.84 22.56
N GLY A 360 -2.04 0.34 22.08
CA GLY A 360 -2.71 1.60 22.39
C GLY A 360 -4.14 1.64 21.81
N ALA A 361 -5.00 2.41 22.45
CA ALA A 361 -6.39 2.55 22.05
C ALA A 361 -6.88 3.99 22.23
N MET A 362 -8.04 4.33 21.67
CA MET A 362 -8.67 5.64 21.86
C MET A 362 -9.03 5.87 23.32
N VAL A 363 -9.53 4.84 24.00
CA VAL A 363 -9.76 4.80 25.45
C VAL A 363 -8.76 3.81 26.05
N SER A 364 -7.82 4.30 26.87
CA SER A 364 -6.81 3.48 27.52
C SER A 364 -7.38 2.64 28.67
N HIS A 365 -6.54 1.85 29.34
CA HIS A 365 -6.94 1.06 30.52
C HIS A 365 -7.49 1.92 31.69
N THR A 366 -7.31 3.25 31.69
CA THR A 366 -7.99 4.13 32.67
C THR A 366 -9.52 4.07 32.51
N GLY A 367 -10.00 3.77 31.30
CA GLY A 367 -11.41 3.56 31.01
C GLY A 367 -12.25 4.83 30.89
N ASP A 368 -11.64 6.02 30.96
CA ASP A 368 -12.31 7.33 31.02
C ASP A 368 -11.67 8.39 30.09
N GLU A 369 -12.22 9.60 30.11
CA GLU A 369 -11.79 10.75 29.32
C GLU A 369 -10.53 11.45 29.83
N ASN A 370 -9.93 11.05 30.95
CA ASN A 370 -8.88 11.82 31.61
C ASN A 370 -7.47 11.57 31.05
N SER A 371 -7.30 10.57 30.20
CA SER A 371 -6.00 10.28 29.59
C SER A 371 -5.57 11.36 28.58
N ARG A 372 -4.25 11.51 28.40
CA ARG A 372 -3.69 12.40 27.34
C ARG A 372 -4.21 11.95 25.96
N VAL A 373 -4.15 10.66 25.70
CA VAL A 373 -4.56 10.09 24.40
C VAL A 373 -6.01 10.42 24.10
N TYR A 374 -6.93 10.21 25.04
CA TYR A 374 -8.34 10.50 24.80
C TYR A 374 -8.59 11.99 24.54
N ARG A 375 -7.87 12.90 25.21
CA ARG A 375 -7.99 14.34 24.93
C ARG A 375 -7.58 14.68 23.48
N GLU A 376 -6.50 14.05 22.97
CA GLU A 376 -6.09 14.21 21.56
C GLU A 376 -7.09 13.59 20.59
N VAL A 377 -7.63 12.39 20.92
CA VAL A 377 -8.70 11.71 20.15
C VAL A 377 -9.92 12.62 20.04
N ARG A 378 -10.40 13.18 21.17
CA ARG A 378 -11.53 14.11 21.20
C ARG A 378 -11.26 15.39 20.41
N GLN A 379 -10.06 15.94 20.50
CA GLN A 379 -9.67 17.10 19.70
C GLN A 379 -9.77 16.81 18.22
N LEU A 380 -9.11 15.75 17.76
CA LEU A 380 -9.08 15.37 16.35
C LEU A 380 -10.50 15.12 15.79
N GLY A 381 -11.33 14.33 16.45
CA GLY A 381 -12.67 14.04 15.96
C GLY A 381 -13.57 15.28 15.88
N ASN A 382 -13.45 16.20 16.85
CA ASN A 382 -14.20 17.47 16.80
C ASN A 382 -13.68 18.45 15.74
N GLU A 383 -12.41 18.35 15.34
CA GLU A 383 -11.87 19.08 14.20
C GLU A 383 -12.39 18.48 12.88
N LEU A 384 -12.31 17.15 12.71
CA LEU A 384 -12.71 16.43 11.49
C LEU A 384 -14.20 16.61 11.15
N LYS A 385 -15.08 16.67 12.13
CA LYS A 385 -16.51 16.97 11.94
C LYS A 385 -16.82 18.26 11.13
N ARG A 386 -15.88 19.19 11.06
CA ARG A 386 -16.05 20.46 10.34
C ARG A 386 -15.51 20.42 8.91
N LEU A 387 -14.99 19.27 8.49
CA LEU A 387 -14.26 19.13 7.24
C LEU A 387 -15.04 18.42 6.13
N ASP A 388 -16.35 18.27 6.25
CA ASP A 388 -17.18 17.61 5.22
C ASP A 388 -17.01 18.22 3.81
N ALA A 389 -16.61 19.49 3.73
CA ALA A 389 -16.34 20.15 2.45
C ALA A 389 -15.21 19.51 1.64
N ILE A 390 -14.29 18.77 2.29
CA ILE A 390 -13.18 18.10 1.61
C ILE A 390 -13.51 16.66 1.19
N VAL A 391 -14.61 16.10 1.66
CA VAL A 391 -15.01 14.72 1.31
C VAL A 391 -15.20 14.61 -0.19
N ASP A 392 -14.71 13.51 -0.79
CA ASP A 392 -14.71 13.26 -2.24
C ASP A 392 -13.86 14.25 -3.07
N SER A 393 -12.98 15.02 -2.43
CA SER A 393 -11.96 15.81 -3.13
C SER A 393 -10.77 14.93 -3.51
N ARG A 394 -10.08 15.28 -4.60
CA ARG A 394 -8.99 14.46 -5.16
C ARG A 394 -7.67 15.17 -5.07
N VAL A 395 -6.61 14.41 -4.80
CA VAL A 395 -5.24 14.93 -4.82
C VAL A 395 -4.83 15.23 -6.26
N GLU A 396 -4.18 16.38 -6.46
CA GLU A 396 -3.59 16.76 -7.75
C GLU A 396 -2.15 16.21 -7.82
N ALA A 397 -1.85 15.39 -8.83
CA ALA A 397 -0.52 14.84 -9.08
C ALA A 397 -0.21 14.85 -10.58
N GLU A 398 0.95 15.43 -10.94
CA GLU A 398 1.47 15.50 -12.31
C GLU A 398 2.77 14.70 -12.47
N ALA A 399 3.24 14.02 -11.42
CA ALA A 399 4.32 13.05 -11.43
C ALA A 399 3.79 11.67 -11.06
N ALA A 400 4.40 10.60 -11.61
CA ALA A 400 4.08 9.24 -11.25
C ALA A 400 5.34 8.40 -11.01
N ILE A 401 5.19 7.42 -10.12
CA ILE A 401 6.16 6.34 -9.95
C ILE A 401 5.52 5.03 -10.38
N VAL A 402 6.21 4.31 -11.26
CA VAL A 402 5.79 2.98 -11.68
C VAL A 402 5.96 2.01 -10.52
N PHE A 403 4.88 1.28 -10.21
CA PHE A 403 4.87 0.26 -9.18
C PHE A 403 4.20 -1.01 -9.72
N ASP A 404 4.85 -2.17 -9.53
CA ASP A 404 4.33 -3.45 -10.01
C ASP A 404 4.70 -4.56 -9.04
N TRP A 405 3.69 -5.25 -8.49
CA TRP A 405 3.88 -6.39 -7.58
C TRP A 405 4.57 -7.56 -8.25
N HIS A 406 4.29 -7.84 -9.53
CA HIS A 406 4.96 -8.91 -10.26
C HIS A 406 6.46 -8.60 -10.44
N ASN A 407 6.79 -7.33 -10.73
CA ASN A 407 8.16 -6.86 -10.73
C ASN A 407 8.81 -7.04 -9.35
N TRP A 408 8.12 -6.66 -8.27
CA TRP A 408 8.62 -6.82 -6.91
C TRP A 408 8.92 -8.29 -6.58
N TRP A 409 7.97 -9.19 -6.89
CA TRP A 409 8.18 -10.62 -6.67
C TRP A 409 9.37 -11.15 -7.46
N ALA A 410 9.48 -10.81 -8.75
CA ALA A 410 10.56 -11.28 -9.61
C ALA A 410 11.93 -10.71 -9.20
N LEU A 411 12.02 -9.41 -8.93
CA LEU A 411 13.27 -8.74 -8.55
C LEU A 411 13.89 -9.36 -7.28
N GLU A 412 13.08 -9.74 -6.32
CA GLU A 412 13.52 -10.29 -5.03
C GLU A 412 13.43 -11.82 -4.94
N LEU A 413 13.39 -12.53 -6.06
CA LEU A 413 13.63 -13.97 -6.09
C LEU A 413 15.11 -14.29 -5.81
N ASP A 414 15.38 -15.57 -5.48
CA ASP A 414 16.73 -16.09 -5.35
C ASP A 414 17.54 -15.98 -6.65
N SER A 415 18.86 -16.15 -6.55
CA SER A 415 19.78 -16.22 -7.72
C SER A 415 19.87 -14.93 -8.55
N LYS A 416 19.91 -13.79 -7.91
CA LYS A 416 20.17 -12.48 -8.51
C LYS A 416 21.66 -12.11 -8.41
N PRO A 417 22.14 -11.19 -9.25
CA PRO A 417 23.50 -10.66 -9.12
C PRO A 417 23.77 -10.03 -7.75
N SER A 418 22.77 -9.40 -7.13
CA SER A 418 22.76 -8.96 -5.73
C SER A 418 21.43 -9.28 -5.05
N ARG A 419 21.48 -9.63 -3.77
CA ARG A 419 20.30 -9.77 -2.90
C ARG A 419 19.99 -8.51 -2.11
N ASP A 420 20.84 -7.49 -2.22
CA ASP A 420 20.71 -6.24 -1.48
C ASP A 420 19.87 -5.21 -2.25
N VAL A 421 19.41 -5.53 -3.46
CA VAL A 421 18.48 -4.70 -4.22
C VAL A 421 17.07 -4.98 -3.73
N HIS A 422 16.52 -4.07 -2.92
CA HIS A 422 15.17 -4.15 -2.38
C HIS A 422 14.23 -3.15 -3.06
N TYR A 423 13.14 -3.64 -3.64
CA TYR A 423 12.25 -2.84 -4.49
C TYR A 423 11.69 -1.61 -3.79
N ILE A 424 11.19 -1.76 -2.57
CA ILE A 424 10.61 -0.64 -1.81
C ILE A 424 11.65 0.44 -1.50
N GLU A 425 12.91 0.06 -1.22
CA GLU A 425 13.98 1.04 -0.99
C GLU A 425 14.32 1.79 -2.29
N GLN A 426 14.30 1.12 -3.44
CA GLN A 426 14.47 1.78 -4.73
C GLN A 426 13.32 2.75 -5.03
N VAL A 427 12.08 2.36 -4.80
CA VAL A 427 10.91 3.24 -4.94
C VAL A 427 11.02 4.46 -4.01
N LYS A 428 11.36 4.25 -2.76
CA LYS A 428 11.52 5.30 -1.74
C LYS A 428 12.63 6.30 -2.09
N GLN A 429 13.74 5.85 -2.66
CA GLN A 429 14.85 6.71 -3.07
C GLN A 429 14.41 7.79 -4.06
N TYR A 430 13.47 7.49 -4.95
CA TYR A 430 12.95 8.45 -5.94
C TYR A 430 11.67 9.15 -5.46
N TYR A 431 10.92 8.56 -4.54
CA TYR A 431 9.76 9.22 -3.94
C TYR A 431 10.15 10.34 -2.96
N LYS A 432 11.14 10.09 -2.09
CA LYS A 432 11.57 11.02 -1.04
C LYS A 432 11.88 12.43 -1.55
N PRO A 433 12.69 12.64 -2.60
CA PRO A 433 12.98 13.98 -3.11
C PRO A 433 11.74 14.72 -3.64
N LEU A 434 10.81 14.01 -4.28
CA LEU A 434 9.54 14.61 -4.74
C LEU A 434 8.65 15.01 -3.57
N PHE A 435 8.57 14.15 -2.54
CA PHE A 435 7.87 14.46 -1.29
C PHE A 435 8.45 15.71 -0.61
N GLU A 436 9.78 15.80 -0.45
CA GLU A 436 10.47 16.92 0.16
C GLU A 436 10.32 18.23 -0.65
N ALA A 437 10.16 18.09 -1.97
CA ALA A 437 9.84 19.21 -2.87
C ALA A 437 8.34 19.55 -2.91
N ASN A 438 7.49 18.87 -2.13
CA ASN A 438 6.04 19.04 -2.13
C ASN A 438 5.39 18.83 -3.51
N ILE A 439 5.91 17.91 -4.30
CA ILE A 439 5.38 17.49 -5.60
C ILE A 439 4.47 16.27 -5.38
N GLY A 440 3.21 16.38 -5.82
CA GLY A 440 2.24 15.30 -5.75
C GLY A 440 2.64 14.13 -6.68
N VAL A 441 2.56 12.91 -6.15
CA VAL A 441 2.95 11.68 -6.85
C VAL A 441 1.79 10.69 -6.84
N ASP A 442 1.48 10.11 -8.01
CA ASP A 442 0.65 8.92 -8.14
C ASP A 442 1.53 7.67 -8.33
N PHE A 443 1.03 6.51 -7.94
CA PHE A 443 1.62 5.22 -8.28
C PHE A 443 0.81 4.55 -9.39
N VAL A 444 1.49 4.02 -10.39
CA VAL A 444 0.82 3.44 -11.56
C VAL A 444 1.48 2.13 -12.00
N PRO A 445 0.70 1.13 -12.46
CA PRO A 445 1.30 -0.01 -13.14
C PRO A 445 1.93 0.42 -14.48
N PRO A 446 2.93 -0.32 -15.01
CA PRO A 446 3.61 0.04 -16.25
C PRO A 446 2.67 0.14 -17.48
N SER A 447 1.52 -0.52 -17.42
CA SER A 447 0.49 -0.54 -18.47
C SER A 447 -0.55 0.58 -18.36
N ALA A 448 -0.45 1.47 -17.37
CA ALA A 448 -1.41 2.56 -17.17
C ALA A 448 -1.36 3.62 -18.28
N ASP A 449 -2.43 4.40 -18.40
CA ASP A 449 -2.40 5.65 -19.17
C ASP A 449 -1.52 6.69 -18.44
N LEU A 450 -0.42 7.08 -19.10
CA LEU A 450 0.57 8.00 -18.56
C LEU A 450 0.41 9.44 -19.08
N SER A 451 -0.56 9.69 -19.94
CA SER A 451 -0.69 10.95 -20.69
C SER A 451 -0.83 12.21 -19.84
N LYS A 452 -1.36 12.09 -18.61
CA LYS A 452 -1.51 13.23 -17.68
C LYS A 452 -0.23 13.62 -16.93
N TYR A 453 0.79 12.75 -16.92
CA TYR A 453 2.00 12.97 -16.14
C TYR A 453 3.08 13.66 -16.95
N LYS A 454 3.75 14.63 -16.35
CA LYS A 454 4.91 15.32 -16.90
C LYS A 454 6.21 14.54 -16.67
N LEU A 455 6.27 13.81 -15.54
CA LEU A 455 7.39 12.98 -15.13
C LEU A 455 6.89 11.61 -14.69
N VAL A 456 7.46 10.56 -15.26
CA VAL A 456 7.26 9.17 -14.84
C VAL A 456 8.61 8.59 -14.43
N ILE A 457 8.68 7.97 -13.26
CA ILE A 457 9.88 7.31 -12.74
C ILE A 457 9.59 5.82 -12.60
N ALA A 458 10.46 4.97 -13.11
CA ALA A 458 10.34 3.52 -13.04
C ALA A 458 11.57 2.91 -12.34
N PRO A 459 11.60 2.86 -11.01
CA PRO A 459 12.73 2.34 -10.25
C PRO A 459 12.83 0.82 -10.42
N ALA A 460 14.02 0.33 -10.78
CA ALA A 460 14.33 -1.09 -10.91
C ALA A 460 13.20 -1.89 -11.59
N LEU A 461 12.72 -1.43 -12.75
CA LEU A 461 11.68 -2.12 -13.52
C LEU A 461 12.29 -3.36 -14.20
N TYR A 462 12.68 -4.33 -13.37
CA TYR A 462 13.39 -5.56 -13.75
C TYR A 462 12.57 -6.40 -14.73
N MET A 463 11.27 -6.59 -14.44
CA MET A 463 10.33 -7.31 -15.28
C MET A 463 9.58 -6.37 -16.20
N VAL A 464 9.54 -6.70 -17.49
CA VAL A 464 8.76 -5.98 -18.50
C VAL A 464 7.85 -6.97 -19.21
N LYS A 465 6.55 -6.82 -19.00
CA LYS A 465 5.52 -7.66 -19.61
C LYS A 465 5.19 -7.17 -21.03
N PRO A 466 4.55 -8.00 -21.88
CA PRO A 466 4.15 -7.60 -23.24
C PRO A 466 3.35 -6.30 -23.27
N GLY A 467 3.76 -5.36 -24.13
CA GLY A 467 3.13 -4.06 -24.33
C GLY A 467 3.55 -2.96 -23.33
N GLU A 468 4.23 -3.28 -22.23
CA GLU A 468 4.65 -2.28 -21.25
C GLU A 468 5.78 -1.40 -21.76
N ALA A 469 6.77 -1.97 -22.45
CA ALA A 469 7.82 -1.19 -23.09
C ALA A 469 7.25 -0.23 -24.14
N ASP A 470 6.32 -0.70 -24.98
CA ASP A 470 5.67 0.10 -26.02
C ASP A 470 4.86 1.26 -25.40
N ASN A 471 4.23 1.02 -24.24
CA ASN A 471 3.48 2.05 -23.51
C ASN A 471 4.42 3.16 -23.02
N LEU A 472 5.52 2.80 -22.35
CA LEU A 472 6.53 3.75 -21.87
C LEU A 472 7.22 4.49 -23.03
N GLU A 473 7.55 3.79 -24.13
CA GLU A 473 8.11 4.41 -25.33
C GLU A 473 7.13 5.41 -25.96
N THR A 474 5.85 5.05 -26.04
CA THR A 474 4.80 5.92 -26.58
C THR A 474 4.65 7.19 -25.75
N TYR A 475 4.66 7.07 -24.43
CA TYR A 475 4.63 8.20 -23.51
C TYR A 475 5.78 9.18 -23.77
N VAL A 476 7.01 8.69 -23.88
CA VAL A 476 8.17 9.55 -24.18
C VAL A 476 8.09 10.13 -25.58
N ARG A 477 7.72 9.32 -26.57
CA ARG A 477 7.58 9.79 -27.97
C ARG A 477 6.60 10.96 -28.09
N GLN A 478 5.56 11.00 -27.25
CA GLN A 478 4.54 12.06 -27.22
C GLN A 478 4.93 13.27 -26.37
N GLY A 479 6.11 13.31 -25.78
CA GLY A 479 6.63 14.48 -25.04
C GLY A 479 6.78 14.27 -23.54
N GLY A 480 6.49 13.07 -23.02
CA GLY A 480 6.70 12.72 -21.63
C GLY A 480 8.17 12.63 -21.25
N THR A 481 8.47 12.81 -19.97
CA THR A 481 9.81 12.58 -19.41
C THR A 481 9.79 11.34 -18.55
N LEU A 482 10.63 10.36 -18.90
CA LEU A 482 10.76 9.07 -18.22
C LEU A 482 12.15 8.95 -17.57
N LEU A 483 12.20 8.48 -16.32
CA LEU A 483 13.43 8.08 -15.65
C LEU A 483 13.36 6.59 -15.32
N LEU A 484 14.28 5.80 -15.90
CA LEU A 484 14.52 4.40 -15.58
C LEU A 484 15.80 4.27 -14.76
N THR A 485 15.89 3.23 -13.93
CA THR A 485 17.10 3.00 -13.14
C THR A 485 17.76 1.67 -13.49
N PHE A 486 18.94 1.45 -12.91
CA PHE A 486 19.68 0.21 -13.08
C PHE A 486 18.80 -1.03 -12.92
N PHE A 487 19.23 -2.12 -13.54
CA PHE A 487 18.55 -3.41 -13.49
C PHE A 487 17.11 -3.38 -14.02
N SER A 488 16.76 -2.42 -14.90
CA SER A 488 15.47 -2.38 -15.60
C SER A 488 15.53 -3.12 -16.94
N GLY A 489 14.38 -3.67 -17.39
CA GLY A 489 14.24 -4.31 -18.70
C GLY A 489 15.03 -5.60 -18.86
N ILE A 490 15.10 -6.42 -17.82
CA ILE A 490 15.95 -7.61 -17.80
C ILE A 490 15.18 -8.87 -18.20
N VAL A 491 13.98 -9.08 -17.66
CA VAL A 491 13.19 -10.31 -17.86
C VAL A 491 11.77 -10.04 -18.35
N ASP A 492 11.20 -11.06 -19.00
CA ASP A 492 9.79 -11.13 -19.36
C ASP A 492 8.89 -11.53 -18.16
N GLU A 493 7.59 -11.65 -18.39
CA GLU A 493 6.59 -12.01 -17.39
C GLU A 493 6.76 -13.41 -16.77
N ASN A 494 7.70 -14.22 -17.27
CA ASN A 494 8.02 -15.55 -16.76
C ASN A 494 9.43 -15.64 -16.15
N ASP A 495 10.05 -14.50 -15.84
CA ASP A 495 11.43 -14.36 -15.34
C ASP A 495 12.49 -14.90 -16.34
N ARG A 496 12.26 -14.77 -17.65
CA ARG A 496 13.20 -15.14 -18.71
C ARG A 496 13.87 -13.90 -19.25
N ILE A 497 15.20 -13.98 -19.45
CA ILE A 497 15.99 -12.87 -19.97
C ILE A 497 15.50 -12.43 -21.35
N HIS A 498 15.28 -11.12 -21.52
CA HIS A 498 15.12 -10.50 -22.84
C HIS A 498 16.46 -10.55 -23.61
N LEU A 499 16.46 -11.25 -24.73
CA LEU A 499 17.68 -11.37 -25.57
C LEU A 499 17.91 -10.11 -26.39
N GLY A 500 19.18 -9.80 -26.70
CA GLY A 500 19.55 -8.66 -27.54
C GLY A 500 20.37 -7.58 -26.84
N GLY A 501 20.89 -7.90 -25.65
CA GLY A 501 21.66 -6.97 -24.80
C GLY A 501 20.76 -6.18 -23.86
N TYR A 502 21.29 -5.82 -22.69
CA TYR A 502 20.54 -5.09 -21.67
C TYR A 502 20.51 -3.58 -21.95
N PRO A 503 19.44 -2.90 -21.58
CA PRO A 503 18.07 -3.38 -21.32
C PRO A 503 17.31 -3.56 -22.65
N ALA A 504 17.24 -4.77 -23.21
CA ALA A 504 16.73 -5.03 -24.56
C ALA A 504 15.40 -4.33 -24.89
N PRO A 505 14.36 -4.35 -24.03
CA PRO A 505 13.09 -3.69 -24.33
C PRO A 505 13.19 -2.15 -24.40
N PHE A 506 14.19 -1.54 -23.76
CA PHE A 506 14.36 -0.09 -23.66
C PHE A 506 15.60 0.44 -24.37
N ARG A 507 16.38 -0.42 -25.05
CA ARG A 507 17.64 -0.04 -25.67
C ARG A 507 17.50 1.15 -26.62
N SER A 508 16.52 1.12 -27.50
CA SER A 508 16.26 2.23 -28.44
C SER A 508 15.80 3.50 -27.73
N LEU A 509 14.88 3.34 -26.76
CA LEU A 509 14.34 4.45 -25.96
C LEU A 509 15.44 5.17 -25.17
N LEU A 510 16.34 4.40 -24.56
CA LEU A 510 17.42 4.92 -23.72
C LEU A 510 18.67 5.32 -24.50
N GLY A 511 18.82 4.86 -25.75
CA GLY A 511 20.00 5.12 -26.58
C GLY A 511 21.30 4.59 -25.98
N LEU A 512 21.24 3.44 -25.30
CA LEU A 512 22.39 2.81 -24.65
C LEU A 512 22.24 1.28 -24.59
N THR A 513 23.35 0.62 -24.26
CA THR A 513 23.36 -0.79 -23.84
C THR A 513 24.22 -0.95 -22.59
N VAL A 514 23.90 -1.92 -21.75
CA VAL A 514 24.67 -2.32 -20.57
C VAL A 514 25.43 -3.59 -20.92
N GLU A 515 26.77 -3.54 -20.82
CA GLU A 515 27.63 -4.68 -21.16
C GLU A 515 27.74 -5.65 -19.99
N GLU A 516 27.88 -5.14 -18.76
CA GLU A 516 28.06 -5.93 -17.53
C GLU A 516 27.33 -5.27 -16.36
N PHE A 517 26.89 -6.10 -15.41
CA PHE A 517 26.42 -5.69 -14.07
C PHE A 517 27.53 -5.91 -13.07
N ASP A 518 27.86 -4.89 -12.30
CA ASP A 518 28.82 -4.98 -11.20
C ASP A 518 28.17 -4.60 -9.86
N PRO A 519 27.56 -5.57 -9.15
CA PRO A 519 27.05 -5.34 -7.80
C PRO A 519 28.19 -5.07 -6.84
N MET A 520 28.16 -3.94 -6.14
CA MET A 520 29.16 -3.57 -5.16
C MET A 520 28.98 -4.38 -3.88
N LEU A 521 30.11 -4.80 -3.27
CA LEU A 521 30.09 -5.50 -2.00
C LEU A 521 29.65 -4.55 -0.87
N PRO A 522 29.04 -5.07 0.23
CA PRO A 522 28.65 -4.27 1.38
C PRO A 522 29.76 -3.37 1.88
N GLY A 523 29.51 -2.05 1.92
CA GLY A 523 30.47 -1.03 2.31
C GLY A 523 31.43 -0.57 1.19
N GLN A 524 31.41 -1.19 0.02
CA GLN A 524 32.10 -0.69 -1.17
C GLN A 524 31.34 0.51 -1.75
N THR A 525 32.09 1.50 -2.21
CA THR A 525 31.54 2.70 -2.86
C THR A 525 32.38 3.07 -4.08
N ASN A 526 31.77 3.74 -5.06
CA ASN A 526 32.45 4.39 -6.16
C ASN A 526 32.13 5.89 -6.15
N GLY A 527 32.86 6.67 -6.93
CA GLY A 527 32.57 8.08 -7.11
C GLY A 527 31.84 8.35 -8.42
N LEU A 528 31.09 9.44 -8.44
CA LEU A 528 30.42 10.00 -9.61
C LEU A 528 30.91 11.41 -9.86
N THR A 529 31.31 11.74 -11.09
CA THR A 529 31.48 13.12 -11.53
C THR A 529 30.31 13.49 -12.42
N ALA A 530 29.48 14.41 -11.96
CA ALA A 530 28.33 14.92 -12.70
C ALA A 530 28.71 16.17 -13.50
N ALA A 531 28.31 16.20 -14.76
CA ALA A 531 28.51 17.36 -15.65
C ALA A 531 27.61 18.53 -15.21
N GLU A 532 28.04 19.77 -15.46
CA GLU A 532 27.27 20.98 -15.10
C GLU A 532 25.87 21.00 -15.75
N ASN A 533 25.75 20.50 -16.97
CA ASN A 533 24.48 20.43 -17.70
C ASN A 533 23.55 19.29 -17.23
N SER A 534 23.97 18.50 -16.23
CA SER A 534 23.10 17.49 -15.59
C SER A 534 22.06 18.08 -14.65
N GLY A 535 22.19 19.38 -14.28
CA GLY A 535 21.43 19.98 -13.20
C GLY A 535 21.89 19.57 -11.80
N ALA A 536 22.80 18.58 -11.72
CA ALA A 536 23.37 18.07 -10.46
C ALA A 536 24.91 18.18 -10.44
N GLY A 537 25.50 19.12 -11.18
CA GLY A 537 26.97 19.27 -11.30
C GLY A 537 27.72 19.12 -9.99
N GLY A 538 28.84 18.38 -10.00
CA GLY A 538 29.64 18.11 -8.81
C GLY A 538 30.17 16.69 -8.71
N VAL A 539 30.71 16.35 -7.53
CA VAL A 539 31.24 15.04 -7.22
C VAL A 539 30.42 14.39 -6.10
N TYR A 540 30.04 13.15 -6.31
CA TYR A 540 29.16 12.40 -5.40
C TYR A 540 29.67 10.99 -5.21
N ARG A 541 29.06 10.26 -4.28
CA ARG A 541 29.26 8.82 -4.10
C ARG A 541 28.10 8.02 -4.68
N CYS A 542 28.39 6.77 -5.02
CA CYS A 542 27.41 5.74 -5.30
C CYS A 542 27.82 4.41 -4.67
N ASP A 543 26.87 3.54 -4.49
CA ASP A 543 27.05 2.21 -3.92
C ASP A 543 26.08 1.20 -4.54
N LEU A 544 26.00 0.02 -3.99
CA LEU A 544 25.10 -1.09 -4.29
C LEU A 544 25.31 -1.70 -5.70
N TRP A 545 25.41 -0.88 -6.75
CA TRP A 545 25.33 -1.34 -8.13
C TRP A 545 26.06 -0.42 -9.11
N ALA A 546 26.67 -0.99 -10.14
CA ALA A 546 27.16 -0.26 -11.31
C ALA A 546 26.82 -1.00 -12.60
N ASP A 547 26.18 -0.30 -13.53
CA ASP A 547 26.02 -0.76 -14.91
C ASP A 547 27.19 -0.23 -15.75
N VAL A 548 27.88 -1.13 -16.44
CA VAL A 548 28.90 -0.75 -17.43
C VAL A 548 28.20 -0.38 -18.72
N ILE A 549 27.97 0.92 -18.91
CA ILE A 549 27.15 1.48 -20.01
C ILE A 549 27.99 1.79 -21.24
N ARG A 550 27.49 1.38 -22.41
CA ARG A 550 27.92 1.86 -23.71
C ARG A 550 26.82 2.71 -24.35
N LEU A 551 27.17 3.93 -24.76
CA LEU A 551 26.24 4.86 -25.40
C LEU A 551 25.95 4.46 -26.86
N GLU A 552 24.66 4.57 -27.23
CA GLU A 552 24.13 4.36 -28.58
C GLU A 552 23.26 5.55 -29.02
N GLY A 553 23.68 6.76 -28.67
CA GLY A 553 23.00 8.01 -28.98
C GLY A 553 22.62 8.82 -27.72
N ALA A 554 22.63 8.24 -26.54
CA ALA A 554 22.43 8.98 -25.30
C ALA A 554 23.63 9.89 -24.96
N GLU A 555 23.36 10.91 -24.16
CA GLU A 555 24.31 11.83 -23.57
C GLU A 555 24.66 11.39 -22.14
N ALA A 556 25.95 11.37 -21.78
CA ALA A 556 26.38 11.13 -20.41
C ALA A 556 26.19 12.38 -19.55
N LEU A 557 25.45 12.27 -18.46
CA LEU A 557 25.24 13.32 -17.46
C LEU A 557 26.15 13.16 -16.23
N ALA A 558 26.53 11.92 -15.90
CA ALA A 558 27.53 11.61 -14.88
C ALA A 558 28.33 10.38 -15.29
N SER A 559 29.60 10.31 -14.81
CA SER A 559 30.49 9.19 -15.07
C SER A 559 31.12 8.68 -13.78
N PHE A 560 31.42 7.38 -13.75
CA PHE A 560 32.16 6.76 -12.65
C PHE A 560 33.60 7.28 -12.56
N THR A 561 34.14 7.39 -11.33
CA THR A 561 35.51 7.89 -11.14
C THR A 561 36.52 6.80 -10.80
N GLY A 562 36.05 5.64 -10.39
CA GLY A 562 36.89 4.53 -9.94
C GLY A 562 36.55 3.22 -10.63
N ASP A 563 37.37 2.20 -10.30
CA ASP A 563 37.34 0.85 -10.82
C ASP A 563 37.78 0.76 -12.32
N PHE A 564 37.70 -0.46 -12.94
CA PHE A 564 38.11 -0.71 -14.31
C PHE A 564 37.23 0.05 -15.34
N PHE A 565 36.03 0.44 -14.96
CA PHE A 565 35.08 1.21 -15.75
C PHE A 565 35.12 2.72 -15.46
N ALA A 566 36.17 3.22 -14.79
CA ALA A 566 36.35 4.66 -14.54
C ALA A 566 36.24 5.46 -15.86
N GLY A 567 35.46 6.54 -15.87
CA GLY A 567 35.11 7.33 -17.06
C GLY A 567 33.91 6.83 -17.85
N SER A 568 33.38 5.63 -17.57
CA SER A 568 32.15 5.14 -18.19
C SER A 568 30.94 5.92 -17.69
N PRO A 569 29.91 6.12 -18.54
CA PRO A 569 28.67 6.75 -18.12
C PRO A 569 27.99 6.01 -16.96
N ALA A 570 27.49 6.74 -15.98
CA ALA A 570 26.69 6.23 -14.86
C ALA A 570 25.26 6.75 -14.90
N VAL A 571 25.07 7.97 -15.41
CA VAL A 571 23.75 8.58 -15.61
C VAL A 571 23.70 9.17 -17.01
N THR A 572 22.60 8.90 -17.73
CA THR A 572 22.45 9.33 -19.12
C THR A 572 21.12 9.99 -19.39
N ARG A 573 21.04 10.73 -20.48
CA ARG A 573 19.83 11.33 -21.02
C ARG A 573 19.76 11.04 -22.51
N HIS A 574 18.58 10.68 -23.01
CA HIS A 574 18.32 10.48 -24.43
C HIS A 574 17.05 11.19 -24.87
N ARG A 575 17.14 12.00 -25.91
CA ARG A 575 15.96 12.60 -26.56
C ARG A 575 15.33 11.58 -27.47
N PHE A 576 14.04 11.30 -27.25
CA PHE A 576 13.31 10.31 -28.02
C PHE A 576 11.93 10.86 -28.43
N GLY A 577 11.67 10.98 -29.74
CA GLY A 577 10.46 11.64 -30.22
C GLY A 577 10.41 13.10 -29.77
N GLN A 578 9.34 13.46 -29.05
CA GLN A 578 9.16 14.81 -28.49
C GLN A 578 9.60 14.91 -27.01
N GLY A 579 9.92 13.78 -26.36
CA GLY A 579 10.23 13.69 -24.96
C GLY A 579 11.67 13.34 -24.66
N CYS A 580 11.90 12.89 -23.45
CA CYS A 580 13.22 12.60 -22.92
C CYS A 580 13.20 11.36 -22.01
N ALA A 581 14.19 10.50 -22.13
CA ALA A 581 14.43 9.35 -21.26
C ALA A 581 15.76 9.52 -20.51
N TYR A 582 15.72 9.36 -19.20
CA TYR A 582 16.86 9.33 -18.30
C TYR A 582 17.13 7.90 -17.86
N TYR A 583 18.38 7.56 -17.67
CA TYR A 583 18.80 6.29 -17.08
C TYR A 583 19.82 6.52 -15.98
N VAL A 584 19.60 5.92 -14.82
CA VAL A 584 20.50 5.97 -13.67
C VAL A 584 21.05 4.57 -13.41
N GLY A 585 22.26 4.28 -13.90
CA GLY A 585 22.90 2.95 -13.91
C GLY A 585 23.61 2.58 -12.59
N THR A 586 23.28 3.23 -11.49
CA THR A 586 23.86 2.98 -10.16
C THR A 586 22.90 3.45 -9.06
N GLN A 587 23.22 3.18 -7.80
CA GLN A 587 22.53 3.83 -6.66
C GLN A 587 23.37 5.04 -6.20
N PRO A 588 23.03 6.27 -6.61
CA PRO A 588 23.74 7.45 -6.14
C PRO A 588 23.26 7.85 -4.74
N GLU A 589 24.11 8.59 -4.01
CA GLU A 589 23.72 9.19 -2.75
C GLU A 589 22.52 10.14 -2.89
N GLU A 590 21.74 10.30 -1.80
CA GLU A 590 20.48 11.06 -1.79
C GLU A 590 20.63 12.49 -2.35
N ALA A 591 21.75 13.16 -2.05
CA ALA A 591 22.01 14.53 -2.51
C ALA A 591 22.05 14.64 -4.04
N PHE A 592 22.61 13.65 -4.74
CA PHE A 592 22.60 13.61 -6.20
C PHE A 592 21.18 13.39 -6.73
N THR A 593 20.46 12.39 -6.18
CA THR A 593 19.09 12.07 -6.62
C THR A 593 18.17 13.27 -6.45
N ALA A 594 18.27 13.97 -5.30
CA ALA A 594 17.46 15.17 -5.04
C ALA A 594 17.74 16.30 -6.04
N ARG A 595 19.02 16.56 -6.39
CA ARG A 595 19.37 17.59 -7.37
C ARG A 595 18.93 17.22 -8.78
N LEU A 596 19.16 15.96 -9.20
CA LEU A 596 18.74 15.48 -10.51
C LEU A 596 17.23 15.60 -10.68
N LEU A 597 16.45 15.10 -9.71
CA LEU A 597 14.99 15.18 -9.77
C LEU A 597 14.49 16.63 -9.67
N GLY A 598 15.13 17.46 -8.86
CA GLY A 598 14.81 18.89 -8.79
C GLY A 598 15.01 19.60 -10.15
N SER A 599 16.12 19.33 -10.83
CA SER A 599 16.38 19.85 -12.19
C SER A 599 15.36 19.34 -13.21
N ILE A 600 15.06 18.03 -13.20
CA ILE A 600 14.04 17.46 -14.09
C ILE A 600 12.66 18.06 -13.80
N ALA A 601 12.27 18.19 -12.53
CA ALA A 601 11.00 18.78 -12.14
C ALA A 601 10.86 20.24 -12.64
N GLU A 602 11.93 21.04 -12.54
CA GLU A 602 11.96 22.41 -13.06
C GLU A 602 11.83 22.41 -14.60
N GLU A 603 12.57 21.56 -15.31
CA GLU A 603 12.51 21.41 -16.78
C GLU A 603 11.11 21.10 -17.27
N VAL A 604 10.39 20.20 -16.60
CA VAL A 604 9.02 19.81 -16.98
C VAL A 604 7.94 20.68 -16.36
N GLY A 605 8.31 21.69 -15.56
CA GLY A 605 7.37 22.64 -14.95
C GLY A 605 6.53 22.06 -13.81
N LEU A 606 7.06 21.09 -13.06
CA LEU A 606 6.45 20.63 -11.80
C LEU A 606 6.78 21.65 -10.69
N LYS A 607 5.79 21.95 -9.87
CA LYS A 607 5.94 22.95 -8.80
C LYS A 607 5.20 22.55 -7.54
N ALA A 608 5.77 22.91 -6.39
CA ALA A 608 5.07 22.84 -5.12
C ALA A 608 3.82 23.74 -5.14
N PRO A 609 2.72 23.34 -4.52
CA PRO A 609 1.51 24.16 -4.41
C PRO A 609 1.72 25.49 -3.67
N LEU A 610 2.56 25.47 -2.65
CA LEU A 610 3.07 26.63 -1.91
C LEU A 610 4.55 26.44 -1.61
N GLN A 611 5.28 27.54 -1.55
CA GLN A 611 6.65 27.51 -1.03
C GLN A 611 6.61 27.33 0.49
N ALA A 612 7.28 26.30 0.98
CA ALA A 612 7.37 25.97 2.39
C ALA A 612 8.82 25.64 2.77
N PRO A 613 9.21 25.86 4.03
CA PRO A 613 10.54 25.44 4.49
C PRO A 613 10.66 23.90 4.48
N PRO A 614 11.88 23.36 4.36
CA PRO A 614 12.12 21.92 4.50
C PRO A 614 11.52 21.39 5.79
N GLY A 615 10.84 20.26 5.74
CA GLY A 615 10.15 19.67 6.87
C GLY A 615 8.69 20.12 7.04
N VAL A 616 8.21 20.99 6.16
CA VAL A 616 6.78 21.30 6.05
C VAL A 616 6.23 20.63 4.80
N GLU A 617 5.26 19.78 4.98
CA GLU A 617 4.56 19.09 3.91
C GLU A 617 3.39 19.93 3.40
N VAL A 618 3.27 20.05 2.07
CA VAL A 618 2.17 20.76 1.42
C VAL A 618 1.57 19.87 0.34
N THR A 619 0.27 19.63 0.42
CA THR A 619 -0.50 18.90 -0.60
C THR A 619 -1.76 19.65 -0.99
N VAL A 620 -2.36 19.30 -2.12
CA VAL A 620 -3.63 19.88 -2.59
C VAL A 620 -4.64 18.81 -2.89
N ARG A 621 -5.84 19.00 -2.37
CA ARG A 621 -7.03 18.27 -2.82
C ARG A 621 -7.98 19.27 -3.52
N ALA A 622 -8.59 18.84 -4.61
CA ALA A 622 -9.50 19.68 -5.41
C ALA A 622 -10.88 19.04 -5.55
N LYS A 623 -11.93 19.87 -5.51
CA LYS A 623 -13.32 19.47 -5.74
C LYS A 623 -14.14 20.67 -6.16
N ASP A 624 -14.94 20.52 -7.21
CA ASP A 624 -15.93 21.52 -7.69
C ASP A 624 -15.33 22.94 -7.82
N GLY A 625 -14.10 23.04 -8.35
CA GLY A 625 -13.37 24.29 -8.54
C GLY A 625 -12.73 24.88 -7.26
N ASN A 626 -12.94 24.28 -6.10
CA ASN A 626 -12.23 24.65 -4.87
C ASN A 626 -10.95 23.83 -4.75
N ARG A 627 -9.90 24.49 -4.27
CA ARG A 627 -8.62 23.84 -3.91
C ARG A 627 -8.41 23.95 -2.41
N TYR A 628 -8.15 22.83 -1.78
CA TYR A 628 -7.86 22.71 -0.35
C TYR A 628 -6.37 22.40 -0.19
N VAL A 629 -5.62 23.39 0.28
CA VAL A 629 -4.18 23.28 0.52
C VAL A 629 -3.97 22.84 1.95
N PHE A 630 -3.43 21.64 2.11
CA PHE A 630 -3.02 21.09 3.39
C PHE A 630 -1.58 21.51 3.67
N VAL A 631 -1.32 21.99 4.87
CA VAL A 631 0.01 22.38 5.34
C VAL A 631 0.28 21.69 6.67
N LEU A 632 1.29 20.83 6.71
CA LEU A 632 1.63 20.00 7.86
C LEU A 632 3.06 20.32 8.32
N ASN A 633 3.20 20.77 9.56
CA ASN A 633 4.50 21.08 10.13
C ASN A 633 5.08 19.85 10.87
N HIS A 634 6.05 19.17 10.27
CA HIS A 634 6.75 18.04 10.89
C HIS A 634 7.96 18.47 11.75
N LEU A 635 8.22 19.77 11.83
CA LEU A 635 9.34 20.29 12.60
C LEU A 635 9.00 20.38 14.11
N GLN A 636 10.03 20.49 14.93
CA GLN A 636 9.90 20.75 16.37
C GLN A 636 9.95 22.24 16.71
N GLU A 637 9.75 23.08 15.69
CA GLU A 637 9.72 24.54 15.79
C GLU A 637 8.55 25.11 14.97
N THR A 638 8.18 26.34 15.24
CA THR A 638 7.14 27.05 14.50
C THR A 638 7.60 27.29 13.06
N ALA A 639 6.76 26.91 12.10
CA ALA A 639 6.97 27.17 10.68
C ALA A 639 6.15 28.36 10.20
N GLU A 640 6.73 29.18 9.33
CA GLU A 640 6.06 30.31 8.66
C GLU A 640 5.96 30.01 7.15
N ILE A 641 4.74 30.08 6.62
CA ILE A 641 4.43 29.77 5.22
C ILE A 641 3.76 31.02 4.60
N ARG A 642 4.32 31.53 3.51
CA ARG A 642 3.72 32.64 2.76
C ARG A 642 2.49 32.13 1.98
N LEU A 643 1.39 32.86 2.12
CA LEU A 643 0.15 32.59 1.43
C LEU A 643 0.03 33.43 0.16
N PRO A 644 -0.78 33.00 -0.83
CA PRO A 644 -1.20 33.87 -1.94
C PRO A 644 -1.88 35.13 -1.43
N ALA A 645 -1.90 36.17 -2.25
CA ALA A 645 -2.57 37.44 -1.89
C ALA A 645 -4.06 37.20 -1.63
N GLY A 646 -4.59 37.81 -0.57
CA GLY A 646 -6.00 37.75 -0.18
C GLY A 646 -6.23 37.10 1.18
N GLU A 647 -7.51 37.09 1.58
CA GLU A 647 -7.97 36.37 2.78
C GLU A 647 -8.39 34.94 2.40
N HIS A 648 -7.95 33.95 3.13
CA HIS A 648 -8.23 32.54 2.91
C HIS A 648 -8.88 31.92 4.14
N PRO A 649 -10.01 31.17 3.97
CA PRO A 649 -10.57 30.36 5.05
C PRO A 649 -9.61 29.25 5.46
N GLU A 650 -9.28 29.17 6.74
CA GLU A 650 -8.58 28.05 7.36
C GLU A 650 -9.62 27.17 8.07
N LEU A 651 -9.77 25.93 7.60
CA LEU A 651 -10.94 25.09 7.91
C LEU A 651 -10.86 24.42 9.29
N ILE A 652 -9.66 24.09 9.77
CA ILE A 652 -9.50 23.36 11.06
C ILE A 652 -9.91 24.26 12.22
N ARG A 653 -9.42 25.49 12.25
CA ARG A 653 -9.71 26.48 13.30
C ARG A 653 -10.97 27.32 13.03
N GLY A 654 -11.44 27.33 11.77
CA GLY A 654 -12.59 28.13 11.37
C GLY A 654 -12.31 29.63 11.34
N VAL A 655 -11.10 30.03 11.00
CA VAL A 655 -10.65 31.44 10.94
C VAL A 655 -10.25 31.80 9.52
N LYS A 656 -10.07 33.13 9.29
CA LYS A 656 -9.43 33.63 8.07
C LYS A 656 -7.96 33.89 8.32
N VAL A 657 -7.12 33.57 7.34
CA VAL A 657 -5.69 33.81 7.35
C VAL A 657 -5.28 34.58 6.09
N GLN A 658 -4.25 35.41 6.20
CA GLN A 658 -3.68 36.18 5.08
C GLN A 658 -2.17 36.33 5.24
N ASP A 659 -1.47 36.60 4.17
CA ASP A 659 -0.04 36.90 4.05
C ASP A 659 0.87 35.75 4.56
N VAL A 660 0.81 35.40 5.85
CA VAL A 660 1.66 34.40 6.48
C VAL A 660 0.84 33.47 7.39
N LEU A 661 0.94 32.16 7.13
CA LEU A 661 0.45 31.12 8.02
C LEU A 661 1.56 30.73 9.00
N LYS A 662 1.27 30.77 10.30
CA LYS A 662 2.15 30.25 11.36
C LYS A 662 1.59 28.93 11.88
N LEU A 663 2.42 27.90 11.88
CA LEU A 663 2.10 26.58 12.41
C LEU A 663 3.08 26.20 13.51
N GLU A 664 2.56 25.93 14.69
CA GLU A 664 3.31 25.38 15.82
C GLU A 664 3.90 24.00 15.48
N PRO A 665 4.86 23.47 16.26
CA PRO A 665 5.34 22.11 16.13
C PRO A 665 4.19 21.09 16.05
N ASN A 666 4.28 20.16 15.11
CA ASN A 666 3.24 19.15 14.81
C ASN A 666 1.88 19.78 14.42
N GLY A 667 1.87 21.04 13.99
CA GLY A 667 0.67 21.76 13.56
C GLY A 667 0.18 21.33 12.19
N ALA A 668 -1.15 21.43 11.98
CA ALA A 668 -1.80 21.23 10.69
C ALA A 668 -2.76 22.37 10.38
N ALA A 669 -2.88 22.73 9.11
CA ALA A 669 -3.87 23.68 8.60
C ALA A 669 -4.42 23.21 7.24
N ILE A 670 -5.66 23.56 6.93
CA ILE A 670 -6.29 23.35 5.64
C ILE A 670 -6.82 24.70 5.14
N ILE A 671 -6.26 25.19 4.07
CA ILE A 671 -6.59 26.50 3.51
C ILE A 671 -7.37 26.30 2.22
N ARG A 672 -8.53 26.93 2.12
CA ARG A 672 -9.28 26.97 0.85
C ARG A 672 -8.84 28.19 0.03
N ILE A 673 -8.37 27.94 -1.19
CA ILE A 673 -7.91 28.95 -2.16
C ILE A 673 -8.68 28.83 -3.48
#